data_91dc8ae8bf6a6de81778eb8c4e71650f
#
_entry.id   91dc8ae8bf6a6de81778eb8c4e71650f
#
_cell.length_a   1.000
_cell.length_b   1.000
_cell.length_c   1.000
_cell.angle_alpha   90.00
_cell.angle_beta   90.00
_cell.angle_gamma   90.00
#
_symmetry.space_group_name_H-M   'P 1'
#
loop_
_entity.id
_entity.type
_entity.pdbx_description
1 polymer ?
#
loop_
_entity_poly.entity_id
_entity_poly.type
_entity_poly.pdbx_seq_one_letter_code
_entity_poly.pdbx_strand_id
1 'polypeptide(L)'
;MKKFLSSPVVWLLLIVLMIFWPFVFFGKVPLPVDTLVGAYLPWLDYKWGYIVGVPVKNALTSDAFSTFYVWKGLVIDLLRHGIFPLWNRYSFSGTPLLATFHTAVLFPANLLLLLPSGFGWGIFILLATIAAAFSMFLFLGTLVKEKASRVIGSLIYALAGPMTTWSQFGTAVWAASLLPLILYCLDGTIKGRRLIYFPLLTFLIGLLIFAGHVQLLTYTAVIAPLYFFYRQKKTLGKINPGLSLKVILAAGIGLGLGAVQLLPSLDFFARSIRSQENYASFFNFGLSHWTQAIRLWAADFFGNPVTINHFSSFSYHEYSSYLGVFVLPLIVSFLPNSFFSYLFFASLFLAFDNPISRFIFSLPLPLLTYSSASRIFFLTNLAAAVLAALSIDNLFAGKTSRRRLLFSGLFFAAVTLVAIFFVDGEHRAISLRNSSYYLSLLSAFLLSSVFIKNRFILSLLLVLLFSFDLGRYYAKYNPFVSRTFIFPDTPVTTFLKEQKPPFRIAREDTNLLPANSWTAYRLESVEGYDPLFSSDYAHYFHRLSGNPYENGVSRYALLEGINHKFLSAANVQYILTKNTTEASAKSYLAADLVKEGYLPVFTDKSVTVYADPAVKSRAYFVTKVRFAKDKAQMGRVLDDPQFDPTAEAVIMGEPFESNFGQNEVLAINHRDNEVEISVRSQDGGFLILSDAYDPGWRVYVDGTKTTLYQVNGAHRGVIIPAKTGQVTFRYEPASFKLGLVITLASLALTPLYLLGLHLLKRR
;
A
#
# COMPACT_ATOMS: atom_id res chain seq x y z
N MET A 1 -42.10 -0.78 1.48
CA MET A 1 -41.34 -1.16 2.67
C MET A 1 -41.11 -2.68 2.78
N LYS A 2 -42.13 -3.57 2.78
CA LYS A 2 -41.94 -5.05 2.87
C LYS A 2 -41.01 -5.64 1.79
N LYS A 3 -41.13 -5.26 0.49
CA LYS A 3 -40.24 -5.72 -0.58
C LYS A 3 -38.79 -5.23 -0.42
N PHE A 4 -38.58 -4.05 0.15
CA PHE A 4 -37.24 -3.49 0.38
C PHE A 4 -36.53 -4.27 1.50
N LEU A 5 -37.20 -4.48 2.63
CA LEU A 5 -36.67 -5.24 3.77
C LEU A 5 -36.48 -6.74 3.47
N SER A 6 -37.13 -7.28 2.44
CA SER A 6 -36.92 -8.68 2.00
C SER A 6 -35.72 -8.86 1.07
N SER A 7 -35.02 -7.78 0.69
CA SER A 7 -33.86 -7.83 -0.19
C SER A 7 -32.59 -8.20 0.62
N PRO A 8 -31.88 -9.29 0.26
CA PRO A 8 -30.64 -9.68 0.92
C PRO A 8 -29.52 -8.64 0.74
N VAL A 9 -29.57 -7.83 -0.32
CA VAL A 9 -28.62 -6.74 -0.55
C VAL A 9 -28.80 -5.64 0.50
N VAL A 10 -30.05 -5.32 0.87
CA VAL A 10 -30.33 -4.35 1.92
C VAL A 10 -29.77 -4.81 3.26
N TRP A 11 -29.95 -6.08 3.61
CA TRP A 11 -29.36 -6.64 4.83
C TRP A 11 -27.84 -6.56 4.83
N LEU A 12 -27.21 -6.89 3.70
CA LEU A 12 -25.75 -6.79 3.55
C LEU A 12 -25.26 -5.36 3.77
N LEU A 13 -25.94 -4.38 3.15
CA LEU A 13 -25.61 -2.96 3.33
C LEU A 13 -25.80 -2.50 4.76
N LEU A 14 -26.93 -2.86 5.41
CA LEU A 14 -27.21 -2.50 6.81
C LEU A 14 -26.15 -3.07 7.75
N ILE A 15 -25.73 -4.33 7.57
CA ILE A 15 -24.68 -4.95 8.41
C ILE A 15 -23.36 -4.19 8.27
N VAL A 16 -22.93 -3.85 7.04
CA VAL A 16 -21.70 -3.08 6.83
C VAL A 16 -21.83 -1.68 7.43
N LEU A 17 -22.95 -0.99 7.24
CA LEU A 17 -23.20 0.32 7.84
C LEU A 17 -23.18 0.27 9.37
N MET A 18 -23.72 -0.80 9.97
CA MET A 18 -23.65 -1.02 11.43
C MET A 18 -22.21 -1.23 11.92
N ILE A 19 -21.34 -1.86 11.16
CA ILE A 19 -19.91 -1.97 11.51
C ILE A 19 -19.24 -0.60 11.47
N PHE A 20 -19.64 0.25 10.53
CA PHE A 20 -19.14 1.63 10.38
C PHE A 20 -19.93 2.67 11.17
N TRP A 21 -20.76 2.24 12.16
CA TRP A 21 -21.58 3.16 12.96
C TRP A 21 -20.82 4.33 13.60
N PRO A 22 -19.53 4.20 14.06
CA PRO A 22 -18.82 5.33 14.61
C PRO A 22 -18.55 6.42 13.57
N PHE A 23 -18.36 6.02 12.30
CA PHE A 23 -18.21 6.96 11.18
C PHE A 23 -19.57 7.58 10.80
N VAL A 24 -20.59 6.73 10.60
CA VAL A 24 -21.89 7.15 10.08
C VAL A 24 -22.63 8.09 11.02
N PHE A 25 -22.64 7.81 12.34
CA PHE A 25 -23.41 8.56 13.32
C PHE A 25 -22.58 9.57 14.12
N PHE A 26 -21.29 9.32 14.33
CA PHE A 26 -20.45 10.18 15.18
C PHE A 26 -19.32 10.88 14.41
N GLY A 27 -19.25 10.68 13.10
CA GLY A 27 -18.25 11.33 12.26
C GLY A 27 -16.79 10.93 12.56
N LYS A 28 -16.57 9.85 13.33
CA LYS A 28 -15.22 9.31 13.56
C LYS A 28 -14.68 8.66 12.31
N VAL A 29 -13.43 8.94 11.96
CA VAL A 29 -12.82 8.42 10.73
C VAL A 29 -12.12 7.09 10.95
N PRO A 30 -12.22 6.14 9.98
CA PRO A 30 -11.46 4.90 9.97
C PRO A 30 -10.02 5.17 9.47
N LEU A 31 -9.24 5.92 10.26
CA LEU A 31 -7.85 6.27 9.98
C LEU A 31 -7.11 6.28 11.33
N PRO A 32 -5.96 5.57 11.48
CA PRO A 32 -5.29 5.36 12.76
C PRO A 32 -4.47 6.58 13.21
N VAL A 33 -5.04 7.80 13.14
CA VAL A 33 -4.36 9.04 13.55
C VAL A 33 -4.36 9.27 15.07
N ASP A 34 -5.02 8.41 15.85
CA ASP A 34 -4.75 8.24 17.27
C ASP A 34 -3.28 7.85 17.53
N THR A 35 -2.71 7.01 16.65
CA THR A 35 -1.29 6.66 16.68
C THR A 35 -0.40 7.86 16.36
N LEU A 36 -0.80 8.73 15.42
CA LEU A 36 -0.04 9.95 15.12
C LEU A 36 0.08 10.84 16.38
N VAL A 37 -1.04 11.13 17.02
CA VAL A 37 -1.07 12.07 18.15
C VAL A 37 -0.76 11.43 19.51
N GLY A 38 -0.82 10.10 19.60
CA GLY A 38 -0.59 9.35 20.85
C GLY A 38 0.76 8.63 20.94
N ALA A 39 1.54 8.57 19.83
CA ALA A 39 2.83 7.86 19.83
C ALA A 39 3.99 8.63 19.18
N TYR A 40 3.72 9.68 18.41
CA TYR A 40 4.76 10.40 17.68
C TYR A 40 4.95 11.84 18.14
N LEU A 41 6.20 12.27 18.29
CA LEU A 41 6.57 13.65 18.48
C LEU A 41 6.39 14.44 17.16
N PRO A 42 6.00 15.70 17.23
CA PRO A 42 5.76 16.53 18.42
C PRO A 42 4.38 16.32 19.07
N TRP A 43 3.44 15.66 18.42
CA TRP A 43 2.02 15.61 18.83
C TRP A 43 1.80 14.94 20.18
N LEU A 44 2.56 13.90 20.51
CA LEU A 44 2.45 13.12 21.76
C LEU A 44 2.39 14.03 23.00
N ASP A 45 3.28 15.02 23.08
CA ASP A 45 3.45 15.87 24.26
C ASP A 45 2.31 16.87 24.46
N TYR A 46 1.46 17.11 23.44
CA TYR A 46 0.30 18.01 23.57
C TYR A 46 -0.90 17.34 24.23
N LYS A 47 -0.89 16.01 24.35
CA LYS A 47 -1.89 15.19 25.05
C LYS A 47 -3.34 15.38 24.59
N TRP A 48 -3.66 16.37 23.79
CA TRP A 48 -4.95 16.63 23.10
C TRP A 48 -6.20 16.53 23.98
N GLY A 49 -6.11 17.02 25.23
CA GLY A 49 -7.20 16.98 26.21
C GLY A 49 -7.25 15.70 27.07
N TYR A 50 -6.32 14.78 26.88
CA TYR A 50 -6.19 13.60 27.74
C TYR A 50 -5.14 13.82 28.83
N ILE A 51 -5.35 13.25 30.01
CA ILE A 51 -4.44 13.41 31.16
C ILE A 51 -3.07 12.76 30.87
N VAL A 52 -3.06 11.52 30.39
CA VAL A 52 -1.83 10.76 30.12
C VAL A 52 -1.37 10.88 28.68
N GLY A 53 -2.29 11.11 27.75
CA GLY A 53 -2.11 11.16 26.30
C GLY A 53 -3.22 10.41 25.59
N VAL A 54 -3.30 10.58 24.26
CA VAL A 54 -4.31 9.93 23.44
C VAL A 54 -4.06 8.42 23.43
N PRO A 55 -5.06 7.57 23.80
CA PRO A 55 -4.88 6.13 23.78
C PRO A 55 -4.76 5.63 22.34
N VAL A 56 -3.65 4.97 22.04
CA VAL A 56 -3.39 4.35 20.73
C VAL A 56 -4.12 3.01 20.67
N LYS A 57 -4.99 2.85 19.68
CA LYS A 57 -5.72 1.60 19.52
C LYS A 57 -4.90 0.52 18.80
N ASN A 58 -4.26 0.87 17.68
CA ASN A 58 -3.50 -0.11 16.88
C ASN A 58 -2.34 0.55 16.13
N ALA A 59 -1.15 0.47 16.71
CA ALA A 59 0.06 1.06 16.13
C ALA A 59 0.53 0.36 14.82
N LEU A 60 0.11 -0.89 14.55
CA LEU A 60 0.52 -1.64 13.36
C LEU A 60 -0.03 -1.08 12.04
N THR A 61 -0.96 -0.13 12.09
CA THR A 61 -1.60 0.45 10.91
C THR A 61 -1.12 1.87 10.59
N SER A 62 0.02 2.29 11.13
CA SER A 62 0.58 3.64 10.97
C SER A 62 0.79 4.05 9.50
N ASP A 63 1.20 3.13 8.62
CA ASP A 63 1.36 3.39 7.18
C ASP A 63 0.07 3.93 6.53
N ALA A 64 -1.10 3.62 7.08
CA ALA A 64 -2.38 4.09 6.55
C ALA A 64 -2.46 5.62 6.54
N PHE A 65 -1.98 6.30 7.59
CA PHE A 65 -1.98 7.76 7.63
C PHE A 65 -0.68 8.36 7.09
N SER A 66 0.48 7.78 7.43
CA SER A 66 1.78 8.36 7.07
C SER A 66 2.13 8.21 5.58
N THR A 67 1.58 7.21 4.91
CA THR A 67 1.85 6.90 3.51
C THR A 67 0.61 7.04 2.64
N PHE A 68 -0.39 6.17 2.81
CA PHE A 68 -1.53 6.10 1.89
C PHE A 68 -2.41 7.34 1.92
N TYR A 69 -2.76 7.84 3.11
CA TYR A 69 -3.59 9.03 3.25
C TYR A 69 -2.88 10.28 2.73
N VAL A 70 -1.60 10.46 3.10
CA VAL A 70 -0.80 11.65 2.72
C VAL A 70 -0.58 11.70 1.21
N TRP A 71 -0.20 10.56 0.61
CA TRP A 71 0.05 10.50 -0.83
C TRP A 71 -1.21 10.68 -1.66
N LYS A 72 -2.32 10.08 -1.24
CA LYS A 72 -3.61 10.32 -1.91
C LYS A 72 -4.07 11.77 -1.72
N GLY A 73 -3.81 12.35 -0.56
CA GLY A 73 -4.02 13.78 -0.31
C GLY A 73 -3.21 14.65 -1.27
N LEU A 74 -1.93 14.33 -1.48
CA LEU A 74 -1.06 15.00 -2.45
C LEU A 74 -1.60 14.86 -3.89
N VAL A 75 -2.00 13.65 -4.29
CA VAL A 75 -2.61 13.42 -5.62
C VAL A 75 -3.81 14.32 -5.84
N ILE A 76 -4.72 14.40 -4.88
CA ILE A 76 -5.94 15.21 -4.99
C ILE A 76 -5.62 16.71 -5.01
N ASP A 77 -4.64 17.13 -4.24
CA ASP A 77 -4.22 18.53 -4.22
C ASP A 77 -3.63 18.95 -5.56
N LEU A 78 -2.74 18.15 -6.14
CA LEU A 78 -2.18 18.41 -7.47
C LEU A 78 -3.27 18.49 -8.54
N LEU A 79 -4.23 17.55 -8.52
CA LEU A 79 -5.36 17.55 -9.47
C LEU A 79 -6.25 18.79 -9.30
N ARG A 80 -6.47 19.30 -8.08
CA ARG A 80 -7.21 20.56 -7.84
C ARG A 80 -6.53 21.77 -8.47
N HIS A 81 -5.20 21.75 -8.55
CA HIS A 81 -4.42 22.81 -9.18
C HIS A 81 -4.18 22.57 -10.68
N GLY A 82 -4.83 21.54 -11.28
CA GLY A 82 -4.67 21.20 -12.70
C GLY A 82 -3.33 20.55 -13.04
N ILE A 83 -2.59 20.07 -12.04
CA ILE A 83 -1.29 19.42 -12.22
C ILE A 83 -1.50 17.91 -12.21
N PHE A 84 -1.04 17.22 -13.27
CA PHE A 84 -1.09 15.76 -13.30
C PHE A 84 -0.04 15.17 -12.35
N PRO A 85 -0.38 14.23 -11.44
CA PRO A 85 0.48 13.80 -10.33
C PRO A 85 1.58 12.83 -10.77
N LEU A 86 2.62 13.32 -11.46
CA LEU A 86 3.75 12.50 -11.93
C LEU A 86 4.89 12.42 -10.92
N TRP A 87 5.19 13.51 -10.21
CA TRP A 87 6.33 13.67 -9.32
C TRP A 87 5.91 14.07 -7.90
N ASN A 88 6.55 13.49 -6.90
CA ASN A 88 6.46 13.88 -5.49
C ASN A 88 7.78 14.55 -5.07
N ARG A 89 7.76 15.83 -4.79
CA ARG A 89 8.94 16.60 -4.36
C ARG A 89 9.23 16.51 -2.87
N TYR A 90 8.29 16.01 -2.08
CA TYR A 90 8.29 16.13 -0.62
C TYR A 90 9.11 15.05 0.10
N SER A 91 9.41 13.92 -0.51
CA SER A 91 10.21 12.84 0.07
C SER A 91 11.35 12.42 -0.86
N PHE A 92 12.46 11.92 -0.28
CA PHE A 92 13.64 11.42 -1.02
C PHE A 92 14.28 12.47 -1.95
N SER A 93 14.27 13.76 -1.59
CA SER A 93 14.65 14.84 -2.51
C SER A 93 13.88 14.83 -3.84
N GLY A 94 12.77 14.12 -3.90
CA GLY A 94 11.90 13.89 -5.05
C GLY A 94 11.88 12.44 -5.52
N THR A 95 10.67 11.98 -5.91
CA THR A 95 10.45 10.60 -6.39
C THR A 95 9.25 10.54 -7.34
N PRO A 96 9.20 9.57 -8.30
CA PRO A 96 8.04 9.39 -9.16
C PRO A 96 6.77 9.07 -8.37
N LEU A 97 5.71 9.91 -8.45
CA LEU A 97 4.47 9.74 -7.68
C LEU A 97 3.52 8.73 -8.34
N LEU A 98 3.28 8.86 -9.65
CA LEU A 98 2.44 7.92 -10.40
C LEU A 98 3.02 6.51 -10.33
N ALA A 99 4.33 6.37 -10.51
CA ALA A 99 5.00 5.08 -10.64
C ALA A 99 5.05 4.26 -9.34
N THR A 100 4.84 4.85 -8.16
CA THR A 100 4.82 4.11 -6.88
C THR A 100 3.66 3.12 -6.75
N PHE A 101 2.73 3.09 -7.66
CA PHE A 101 1.56 2.21 -7.73
C PHE A 101 0.53 2.43 -6.62
N HIS A 102 0.96 2.47 -5.35
CA HIS A 102 0.07 2.60 -4.17
C HIS A 102 -0.69 3.93 -4.10
N THR A 103 -0.23 4.96 -4.77
CA THR A 103 -0.96 6.23 -4.89
C THR A 103 -2.29 6.06 -5.62
N ALA A 104 -2.36 5.06 -6.53
CA ALA A 104 -3.55 4.74 -7.30
C ALA A 104 -4.13 5.98 -8.01
N VAL A 105 -3.27 6.81 -8.60
CA VAL A 105 -3.58 8.15 -9.14
C VAL A 105 -4.86 8.15 -9.99
N LEU A 106 -5.00 7.16 -10.87
CA LEU A 106 -6.10 7.07 -11.83
C LEU A 106 -7.31 6.25 -11.33
N PHE A 107 -7.29 5.83 -10.07
CA PHE A 107 -8.40 5.05 -9.51
C PHE A 107 -9.59 5.97 -9.20
N PRO A 108 -10.78 5.73 -9.82
CA PRO A 108 -11.90 6.68 -9.71
C PRO A 108 -12.37 6.96 -8.30
N ALA A 109 -12.26 5.99 -7.38
CA ALA A 109 -12.67 6.19 -6.00
C ALA A 109 -11.80 7.23 -5.24
N ASN A 110 -10.61 7.56 -5.74
CA ASN A 110 -9.82 8.66 -5.17
C ASN A 110 -10.54 10.02 -5.28
N LEU A 111 -11.48 10.19 -6.23
CA LEU A 111 -12.30 11.40 -6.33
C LEU A 111 -13.16 11.64 -5.09
N LEU A 112 -13.45 10.61 -4.29
CA LEU A 112 -14.13 10.76 -3.00
C LEU A 112 -13.32 11.62 -2.01
N LEU A 113 -12.02 11.68 -2.17
CA LEU A 113 -11.12 12.49 -1.33
C LEU A 113 -11.19 14.00 -1.68
N LEU A 114 -11.93 14.38 -2.72
CA LEU A 114 -12.34 15.77 -2.95
C LEU A 114 -13.32 16.27 -1.88
N LEU A 115 -14.03 15.38 -1.20
CA LEU A 115 -14.88 15.70 -0.06
C LEU A 115 -14.02 16.19 1.12
N PRO A 116 -14.63 16.85 2.13
CA PRO A 116 -13.89 17.36 3.28
C PRO A 116 -12.97 16.30 3.92
N SER A 117 -11.81 16.75 4.38
CA SER A 117 -10.77 15.91 4.99
C SER A 117 -11.33 14.97 6.05
N GLY A 118 -10.91 13.72 6.02
CA GLY A 118 -11.38 12.64 6.89
C GLY A 118 -12.75 12.08 6.49
N PHE A 119 -13.72 12.91 6.07
CA PHE A 119 -15.02 12.41 5.62
C PHE A 119 -14.90 11.65 4.29
N GLY A 120 -14.19 12.24 3.32
CA GLY A 120 -13.90 11.57 2.05
C GLY A 120 -13.16 10.24 2.24
N TRP A 121 -12.17 10.21 3.16
CA TRP A 121 -11.49 8.97 3.51
C TRP A 121 -12.43 7.93 4.13
N GLY A 122 -13.29 8.33 5.06
CA GLY A 122 -14.28 7.45 5.67
C GLY A 122 -15.21 6.81 4.64
N ILE A 123 -15.71 7.59 3.69
CA ILE A 123 -16.52 7.09 2.58
C ILE A 123 -15.70 6.15 1.67
N PHE A 124 -14.46 6.51 1.37
CA PHE A 124 -13.55 5.70 0.55
C PHE A 124 -13.35 4.30 1.14
N ILE A 125 -13.12 4.17 2.44
CA ILE A 125 -12.95 2.88 3.14
C ILE A 125 -14.28 2.12 3.26
N LEU A 126 -15.38 2.82 3.61
CA LEU A 126 -16.72 2.23 3.68
C LEU A 126 -17.13 1.61 2.33
N LEU A 127 -16.98 2.36 1.24
CA LEU A 127 -17.35 1.88 -0.09
C LEU A 127 -16.45 0.74 -0.58
N ALA A 128 -15.17 0.68 -0.18
CA ALA A 128 -14.31 -0.47 -0.46
C ALA A 128 -14.86 -1.76 0.17
N THR A 129 -15.30 -1.68 1.43
CA THR A 129 -15.89 -2.81 2.15
C THR A 129 -17.24 -3.23 1.53
N ILE A 130 -18.10 -2.26 1.18
CA ILE A 130 -19.37 -2.52 0.47
C ILE A 130 -19.11 -3.15 -0.90
N ALA A 131 -18.13 -2.63 -1.67
CA ALA A 131 -17.77 -3.18 -2.97
C ALA A 131 -17.28 -4.64 -2.87
N ALA A 132 -16.48 -4.97 -1.87
CA ALA A 132 -16.04 -6.34 -1.62
C ALA A 132 -17.21 -7.27 -1.27
N ALA A 133 -18.10 -6.85 -0.39
CA ALA A 133 -19.28 -7.63 -0.01
C ALA A 133 -20.25 -7.81 -1.19
N PHE A 134 -20.50 -6.75 -1.95
CA PHE A 134 -21.43 -6.77 -3.08
C PHE A 134 -20.90 -7.56 -4.28
N SER A 135 -19.62 -7.42 -4.63
CA SER A 135 -18.99 -8.19 -5.71
C SER A 135 -19.05 -9.69 -5.43
N MET A 136 -18.78 -10.07 -4.18
CA MET A 136 -18.87 -11.47 -3.75
C MET A 136 -20.31 -11.96 -3.76
N PHE A 137 -21.29 -11.13 -3.35
CA PHE A 137 -22.72 -11.47 -3.41
C PHE A 137 -23.20 -11.75 -4.84
N LEU A 138 -22.76 -10.95 -5.82
CA LEU A 138 -23.08 -11.18 -7.23
C LEU A 138 -22.45 -12.49 -7.73
N PHE A 139 -21.18 -12.71 -7.40
CA PHE A 139 -20.48 -13.92 -7.80
C PHE A 139 -21.11 -15.19 -7.20
N LEU A 140 -21.37 -15.19 -5.89
CA LEU A 140 -22.05 -16.30 -5.22
C LEU A 140 -23.44 -16.58 -5.80
N GLY A 141 -24.13 -15.59 -6.33
CA GLY A 141 -25.38 -15.77 -7.07
C GLY A 141 -25.27 -16.66 -8.31
N THR A 142 -24.07 -16.96 -8.80
CA THR A 142 -23.84 -17.92 -9.89
C THR A 142 -23.65 -19.36 -9.40
N LEU A 143 -23.36 -19.54 -8.08
CA LEU A 143 -22.93 -20.80 -7.48
C LEU A 143 -23.92 -21.39 -6.48
N VAL A 144 -24.61 -20.55 -5.69
CA VAL A 144 -25.52 -20.96 -4.61
C VAL A 144 -26.92 -20.36 -4.78
N LYS A 145 -27.94 -21.05 -4.26
CA LYS A 145 -29.36 -20.67 -4.41
C LYS A 145 -29.89 -19.87 -3.23
N GLU A 146 -29.53 -20.29 -2.02
CA GLU A 146 -30.05 -19.68 -0.79
C GLU A 146 -29.50 -18.27 -0.57
N LYS A 147 -30.41 -17.33 -0.27
CA LYS A 147 -30.06 -15.92 -0.06
C LYS A 147 -29.15 -15.72 1.15
N ALA A 148 -29.42 -16.45 2.25
CA ALA A 148 -28.62 -16.39 3.47
C ALA A 148 -27.18 -16.85 3.21
N SER A 149 -26.99 -17.93 2.43
CA SER A 149 -25.66 -18.43 2.05
C SER A 149 -24.84 -17.38 1.28
N ARG A 150 -25.50 -16.62 0.38
CA ARG A 150 -24.85 -15.52 -0.36
C ARG A 150 -24.44 -14.38 0.58
N VAL A 151 -25.33 -13.98 1.50
CA VAL A 151 -25.05 -12.92 2.48
C VAL A 151 -23.87 -13.33 3.36
N ILE A 152 -23.90 -14.53 3.94
CA ILE A 152 -22.84 -15.01 4.84
C ILE A 152 -21.50 -15.13 4.11
N GLY A 153 -21.47 -15.75 2.92
CA GLY A 153 -20.24 -15.82 2.13
C GLY A 153 -19.68 -14.44 1.75
N SER A 154 -20.56 -13.46 1.51
CA SER A 154 -20.16 -12.08 1.24
C SER A 154 -19.56 -11.39 2.47
N LEU A 155 -20.12 -11.64 3.66
CA LEU A 155 -19.57 -11.13 4.92
C LEU A 155 -18.21 -11.76 5.24
N ILE A 156 -18.08 -13.08 5.04
CA ILE A 156 -16.79 -13.77 5.20
C ILE A 156 -15.74 -13.11 4.28
N TYR A 157 -16.07 -12.96 2.99
CA TYR A 157 -15.13 -12.35 2.06
C TYR A 157 -14.72 -10.93 2.46
N ALA A 158 -15.68 -10.07 2.81
CA ALA A 158 -15.43 -8.65 3.05
C ALA A 158 -14.81 -8.33 4.42
N LEU A 159 -14.97 -9.21 5.43
CA LEU A 159 -14.67 -8.91 6.83
C LEU A 159 -13.67 -9.90 7.48
N ALA A 160 -13.28 -10.96 6.79
CA ALA A 160 -12.26 -11.88 7.29
C ALA A 160 -10.90 -11.21 7.45
N GLY A 161 -9.96 -11.91 8.08
CA GLY A 161 -8.66 -11.38 8.48
C GLY A 161 -7.93 -10.54 7.44
N PRO A 162 -7.62 -11.06 6.24
CA PRO A 162 -6.90 -10.29 5.23
C PRO A 162 -7.61 -8.99 4.82
N MET A 163 -8.95 -9.02 4.69
CA MET A 163 -9.71 -7.83 4.32
C MET A 163 -9.80 -6.82 5.46
N THR A 164 -9.95 -7.29 6.70
CA THR A 164 -10.02 -6.44 7.89
C THR A 164 -8.72 -5.74 8.19
N THR A 165 -7.59 -6.47 8.19
CA THR A 165 -6.30 -5.88 8.54
C THR A 165 -5.81 -4.89 7.49
N TRP A 166 -6.15 -5.10 6.22
CA TRP A 166 -5.78 -4.22 5.11
C TRP A 166 -6.83 -3.14 4.80
N SER A 167 -7.94 -3.06 5.54
CA SER A 167 -9.06 -2.18 5.20
C SER A 167 -8.66 -0.70 5.21
N GLN A 168 -7.93 -0.25 6.23
CA GLN A 168 -7.58 1.16 6.41
C GLN A 168 -6.49 1.68 5.45
N PHE A 169 -5.79 0.79 4.74
CA PHE A 169 -4.88 1.16 3.66
C PHE A 169 -5.62 1.46 2.34
N GLY A 170 -6.85 0.97 2.20
CA GLY A 170 -7.74 1.24 1.07
C GLY A 170 -7.42 0.45 -0.19
N THR A 171 -6.21 0.53 -0.73
CA THR A 171 -5.84 -0.07 -2.02
C THR A 171 -6.06 -1.58 -2.11
N ALA A 172 -5.66 -2.33 -1.08
CA ALA A 172 -5.79 -3.80 -1.08
C ALA A 172 -7.26 -4.25 -1.14
N VAL A 173 -8.14 -3.64 -0.34
CA VAL A 173 -9.57 -4.01 -0.31
C VAL A 173 -10.25 -3.64 -1.63
N TRP A 174 -9.95 -2.47 -2.21
CA TRP A 174 -10.46 -2.10 -3.53
C TRP A 174 -10.02 -3.09 -4.61
N ALA A 175 -8.74 -3.44 -4.67
CA ALA A 175 -8.22 -4.41 -5.63
C ALA A 175 -8.85 -5.81 -5.42
N ALA A 176 -8.93 -6.27 -4.17
CA ALA A 176 -9.57 -7.54 -3.82
C ALA A 176 -11.05 -7.56 -4.22
N SER A 177 -11.78 -6.44 -4.06
CA SER A 177 -13.20 -6.36 -4.42
C SER A 177 -13.48 -6.63 -5.90
N LEU A 178 -12.51 -6.42 -6.77
CA LEU A 178 -12.67 -6.62 -8.22
C LEU A 178 -12.54 -8.09 -8.63
N LEU A 179 -11.82 -8.93 -7.87
CA LEU A 179 -11.62 -10.33 -8.24
C LEU A 179 -12.94 -11.13 -8.34
N PRO A 180 -13.86 -11.12 -7.34
CA PRO A 180 -15.15 -11.81 -7.51
C PRO A 180 -15.97 -11.29 -8.68
N LEU A 181 -15.87 -9.98 -8.99
CA LEU A 181 -16.59 -9.38 -10.11
C LEU A 181 -16.03 -9.84 -11.46
N ILE A 182 -14.71 -9.99 -11.57
CA ILE A 182 -14.04 -10.58 -12.73
C ILE A 182 -14.49 -12.03 -12.93
N LEU A 183 -14.52 -12.84 -11.85
CA LEU A 183 -15.00 -14.23 -11.91
C LEU A 183 -16.48 -14.29 -12.30
N TYR A 184 -17.31 -13.37 -11.81
CA TYR A 184 -18.71 -13.23 -12.20
C TYR A 184 -18.87 -12.93 -13.71
N CYS A 185 -18.06 -12.02 -14.26
CA CYS A 185 -18.07 -11.71 -15.68
C CYS A 185 -17.64 -12.91 -16.53
N LEU A 186 -16.60 -13.64 -16.11
CA LEU A 186 -16.16 -14.87 -16.78
C LEU A 186 -17.26 -15.93 -16.82
N ASP A 187 -17.98 -16.14 -15.72
CA ASP A 187 -19.15 -17.03 -15.67
C ASP A 187 -20.25 -16.56 -16.65
N GLY A 188 -20.46 -15.25 -16.73
CA GLY A 188 -21.44 -14.63 -17.64
C GLY A 188 -21.11 -14.87 -19.13
N THR A 189 -19.81 -14.78 -19.49
CA THR A 189 -19.34 -15.07 -20.86
C THR A 189 -19.53 -16.55 -21.22
N ILE A 190 -19.19 -17.47 -20.29
CA ILE A 190 -19.30 -18.93 -20.51
C ILE A 190 -20.76 -19.35 -20.69
N LYS A 191 -21.68 -18.78 -19.92
CA LYS A 191 -23.13 -19.07 -20.02
C LYS A 191 -23.80 -18.38 -21.19
N GLY A 192 -23.09 -17.58 -21.96
CA GLY A 192 -23.61 -16.89 -23.16
C GLY A 192 -24.74 -15.89 -22.87
N ARG A 193 -24.88 -15.44 -21.61
CA ARG A 193 -26.05 -14.66 -21.16
C ARG A 193 -26.21 -13.34 -21.88
N ARG A 194 -25.13 -12.54 -21.98
CA ARG A 194 -25.14 -11.20 -22.62
C ARG A 194 -23.73 -10.81 -23.07
N LEU A 195 -23.63 -10.05 -24.17
CA LEU A 195 -22.36 -9.52 -24.68
C LEU A 195 -21.70 -8.52 -23.73
N ILE A 196 -22.45 -7.88 -22.83
CA ILE A 196 -21.98 -6.87 -21.90
C ILE A 196 -20.86 -7.38 -20.96
N TYR A 197 -20.75 -8.69 -20.72
CA TYR A 197 -19.73 -9.24 -19.87
C TYR A 197 -18.29 -9.07 -20.42
N PHE A 198 -18.12 -8.97 -21.74
CA PHE A 198 -16.81 -8.73 -22.35
C PHE A 198 -16.28 -7.32 -22.08
N PRO A 199 -17.01 -6.23 -22.40
CA PRO A 199 -16.53 -4.89 -22.09
C PRO A 199 -16.43 -4.64 -20.58
N LEU A 200 -17.31 -5.23 -19.78
CA LEU A 200 -17.21 -5.14 -18.33
C LEU A 200 -15.91 -5.80 -17.82
N LEU A 201 -15.56 -6.98 -18.36
CA LEU A 201 -14.29 -7.65 -18.05
C LEU A 201 -13.09 -6.76 -18.45
N THR A 202 -13.11 -6.20 -19.66
CA THR A 202 -12.09 -5.25 -20.14
C THR A 202 -11.89 -4.08 -19.17
N PHE A 203 -12.99 -3.43 -18.79
CA PHE A 203 -12.97 -2.31 -17.87
C PHE A 203 -12.49 -2.70 -16.46
N LEU A 204 -12.94 -3.84 -15.93
CA LEU A 204 -12.55 -4.32 -14.61
C LEU A 204 -11.06 -4.66 -14.51
N ILE A 205 -10.45 -5.17 -15.58
CA ILE A 205 -9.01 -5.43 -15.62
C ILE A 205 -8.22 -4.11 -15.59
N GLY A 206 -8.62 -3.11 -16.39
CA GLY A 206 -8.03 -1.77 -16.33
C GLY A 206 -8.19 -1.14 -14.94
N LEU A 207 -9.39 -1.25 -14.36
CA LEU A 207 -9.69 -0.72 -13.03
C LEU A 207 -8.87 -1.42 -11.92
N LEU A 208 -8.61 -2.72 -12.06
CA LEU A 208 -7.77 -3.48 -11.14
C LEU A 208 -6.32 -2.97 -11.12
N ILE A 209 -5.79 -2.60 -12.29
CA ILE A 209 -4.47 -1.97 -12.39
C ILE A 209 -4.47 -0.62 -11.65
N PHE A 210 -5.50 0.20 -11.88
CA PHE A 210 -5.63 1.51 -11.23
C PHE A 210 -5.88 1.43 -9.72
N ALA A 211 -6.41 0.31 -9.19
CA ALA A 211 -6.65 0.14 -7.76
C ALA A 211 -5.37 0.14 -6.90
N GLY A 212 -4.21 0.01 -7.51
CA GLY A 212 -2.93 0.30 -6.88
C GLY A 212 -2.40 -0.78 -5.93
N HIS A 213 -2.72 -2.06 -6.18
CA HIS A 213 -2.16 -3.17 -5.38
C HIS A 213 -1.62 -4.29 -6.27
N VAL A 214 -0.31 -4.23 -6.52
CA VAL A 214 0.41 -5.10 -7.48
C VAL A 214 0.21 -6.59 -7.20
N GLN A 215 0.34 -7.02 -5.95
CA GLN A 215 0.27 -8.44 -5.59
C GLN A 215 -1.13 -9.02 -5.85
N LEU A 216 -2.20 -8.26 -5.59
CA LEU A 216 -3.56 -8.70 -5.90
C LEU A 216 -3.85 -8.69 -7.40
N LEU A 217 -3.24 -7.78 -8.16
CA LEU A 217 -3.23 -7.83 -9.62
C LEU A 217 -2.61 -9.15 -10.10
N THR A 218 -1.42 -9.53 -9.59
CA THR A 218 -0.74 -10.77 -9.93
C THR A 218 -1.57 -12.01 -9.57
N TYR A 219 -2.14 -12.05 -8.36
CA TYR A 219 -3.01 -13.17 -7.96
C TYR A 219 -4.24 -13.29 -8.87
N THR A 220 -4.84 -12.16 -9.25
CA THR A 220 -5.99 -12.17 -10.18
C THR A 220 -5.57 -12.63 -11.57
N ALA A 221 -4.40 -12.22 -12.06
CA ALA A 221 -3.86 -12.62 -13.36
C ALA A 221 -3.59 -14.13 -13.45
N VAL A 222 -3.32 -14.80 -12.32
CA VAL A 222 -3.16 -16.27 -12.26
C VAL A 222 -4.51 -16.98 -12.09
N ILE A 223 -5.33 -16.52 -11.13
CA ILE A 223 -6.53 -17.26 -10.71
C ILE A 223 -7.68 -17.11 -11.73
N ALA A 224 -7.84 -15.95 -12.35
CA ALA A 224 -8.94 -15.74 -13.30
C ALA A 224 -8.86 -16.62 -14.55
N PRO A 225 -7.71 -16.79 -15.24
CA PRO A 225 -7.57 -17.76 -16.33
C PRO A 225 -7.77 -19.20 -15.89
N LEU A 226 -7.19 -19.62 -14.75
CA LEU A 226 -7.36 -20.98 -14.23
C LEU A 226 -8.83 -21.31 -13.96
N TYR A 227 -9.55 -20.37 -13.33
CA TYR A 227 -11.00 -20.48 -13.11
C TYR A 227 -11.76 -20.53 -14.42
N PHE A 228 -11.44 -19.70 -15.40
CA PHE A 228 -12.11 -19.64 -16.70
C PHE A 228 -12.03 -20.96 -17.47
N PHE A 229 -10.83 -21.55 -17.58
CA PHE A 229 -10.65 -22.82 -18.26
C PHE A 229 -11.31 -23.99 -17.52
N TYR A 230 -11.15 -24.04 -16.19
CA TYR A 230 -11.86 -25.02 -15.36
C TYR A 230 -13.37 -24.93 -15.57
N ARG A 231 -13.90 -23.72 -15.57
CA ARG A 231 -15.33 -23.46 -15.65
C ARG A 231 -15.90 -23.77 -17.03
N GLN A 232 -15.16 -23.47 -18.11
CA GLN A 232 -15.52 -23.89 -19.46
C GLN A 232 -15.65 -25.40 -19.54
N LYS A 233 -14.60 -26.14 -19.12
CA LYS A 233 -14.62 -27.63 -19.15
C LYS A 233 -15.81 -28.18 -18.37
N LYS A 234 -16.10 -27.61 -17.19
CA LYS A 234 -17.22 -28.05 -16.35
C LYS A 234 -18.60 -27.73 -16.93
N THR A 235 -18.76 -26.59 -17.61
CA THR A 235 -20.07 -26.10 -18.11
C THR A 235 -20.35 -26.52 -19.54
N LEU A 236 -19.33 -26.50 -20.41
CA LEU A 236 -19.47 -26.78 -21.85
C LEU A 236 -18.96 -28.19 -22.25
N GLY A 237 -18.39 -28.95 -21.31
CA GLY A 237 -17.74 -30.23 -21.56
C GLY A 237 -16.38 -30.14 -22.27
N LYS A 238 -16.06 -29.00 -22.87
CA LYS A 238 -14.82 -28.75 -23.63
C LYS A 238 -14.36 -27.30 -23.48
N ILE A 239 -13.10 -27.06 -23.84
CA ILE A 239 -12.58 -25.70 -24.00
C ILE A 239 -13.03 -25.18 -25.37
N ASN A 240 -13.67 -24.03 -25.42
CA ASN A 240 -14.11 -23.39 -26.66
C ASN A 240 -13.06 -22.35 -27.09
N PRO A 241 -12.29 -22.59 -28.19
CA PRO A 241 -11.24 -21.69 -28.63
C PRO A 241 -11.75 -20.30 -29.00
N GLY A 242 -12.91 -20.22 -29.65
CA GLY A 242 -13.52 -18.93 -30.06
C GLY A 242 -13.95 -18.08 -28.87
N LEU A 243 -14.48 -18.70 -27.80
CA LEU A 243 -14.78 -18.02 -26.55
C LEU A 243 -13.49 -17.58 -25.84
N SER A 244 -12.49 -18.47 -25.80
CA SER A 244 -11.19 -18.17 -25.19
C SER A 244 -10.52 -16.98 -25.87
N LEU A 245 -10.51 -16.94 -27.20
CA LEU A 245 -9.96 -15.80 -27.96
C LEU A 245 -10.68 -14.50 -27.60
N LYS A 246 -12.03 -14.50 -27.53
CA LYS A 246 -12.81 -13.31 -27.13
C LYS A 246 -12.42 -12.81 -25.73
N VAL A 247 -12.26 -13.72 -24.76
CA VAL A 247 -11.85 -13.34 -23.39
C VAL A 247 -10.41 -12.84 -23.34
N ILE A 248 -9.49 -13.47 -24.10
CA ILE A 248 -8.09 -13.02 -24.20
C ILE A 248 -8.01 -11.62 -24.82
N LEU A 249 -8.78 -11.34 -25.87
CA LEU A 249 -8.85 -10.01 -26.47
C LEU A 249 -9.42 -8.97 -25.48
N ALA A 250 -10.48 -9.32 -24.75
CA ALA A 250 -11.01 -8.46 -23.69
C ALA A 250 -9.95 -8.16 -22.61
N ALA A 251 -9.21 -9.19 -22.20
CA ALA A 251 -8.14 -9.04 -21.20
C ALA A 251 -6.98 -8.19 -21.75
N GLY A 252 -6.55 -8.41 -22.99
CA GLY A 252 -5.50 -7.62 -23.64
C GLY A 252 -5.84 -6.14 -23.73
N ILE A 253 -7.08 -5.83 -24.18
CA ILE A 253 -7.58 -4.44 -24.21
C ILE A 253 -7.62 -3.87 -22.76
N GLY A 254 -8.06 -4.67 -21.77
CA GLY A 254 -8.08 -4.25 -20.36
C GLY A 254 -6.70 -3.95 -19.80
N LEU A 255 -5.69 -4.75 -20.13
CA LEU A 255 -4.29 -4.48 -19.78
C LEU A 255 -3.80 -3.19 -20.46
N GLY A 256 -4.17 -3.01 -21.75
CA GLY A 256 -3.87 -1.78 -22.48
C GLY A 256 -4.51 -0.53 -21.86
N LEU A 257 -5.75 -0.61 -21.36
CA LEU A 257 -6.38 0.49 -20.61
C LEU A 257 -5.57 0.89 -19.37
N GLY A 258 -4.91 -0.07 -18.70
CA GLY A 258 -4.07 0.17 -17.55
C GLY A 258 -2.62 0.57 -17.88
N ALA A 259 -2.22 0.63 -19.17
CA ALA A 259 -0.82 0.80 -19.56
C ALA A 259 -0.21 2.13 -19.08
N VAL A 260 -0.99 3.20 -19.01
CA VAL A 260 -0.57 4.52 -18.50
C VAL A 260 -0.07 4.47 -17.05
N GLN A 261 -0.57 3.53 -16.23
CA GLN A 261 -0.10 3.27 -14.87
C GLN A 261 0.97 2.18 -14.86
N LEU A 262 0.76 1.10 -15.60
CA LEU A 262 1.58 -0.10 -15.52
C LEU A 262 3.00 0.13 -16.04
N LEU A 263 3.16 0.80 -17.19
CA LEU A 263 4.48 0.99 -17.80
C LEU A 263 5.41 1.87 -16.96
N PRO A 264 5.00 3.05 -16.43
CA PRO A 264 5.83 3.81 -15.51
C PRO A 264 6.20 3.03 -14.25
N SER A 265 5.26 2.23 -13.71
CA SER A 265 5.52 1.45 -12.49
C SER A 265 6.54 0.33 -12.72
N LEU A 266 6.48 -0.36 -13.86
CA LEU A 266 7.46 -1.39 -14.22
C LEU A 266 8.85 -0.78 -14.49
N ASP A 267 8.90 0.35 -15.19
CA ASP A 267 10.13 1.10 -15.45
C ASP A 267 10.79 1.57 -14.15
N PHE A 268 10.03 2.11 -13.21
CA PHE A 268 10.56 2.54 -11.92
C PHE A 268 10.94 1.36 -11.01
N PHE A 269 10.14 0.29 -11.03
CA PHE A 269 10.46 -0.94 -10.28
C PHE A 269 11.85 -1.47 -10.62
N ALA A 270 12.22 -1.50 -11.91
CA ALA A 270 13.53 -1.99 -12.37
C ALA A 270 14.72 -1.18 -11.81
N ARG A 271 14.50 0.07 -11.38
CA ARG A 271 15.50 0.98 -10.82
C ARG A 271 15.37 1.21 -9.31
N SER A 272 14.42 0.53 -8.69
CA SER A 272 14.15 0.66 -7.26
C SER A 272 14.97 -0.32 -6.43
N ILE A 273 15.03 -0.06 -5.12
CA ILE A 273 15.64 -0.98 -4.14
C ILE A 273 15.02 -2.39 -4.18
N ARG A 274 13.78 -2.53 -4.66
CA ARG A 274 13.09 -3.82 -4.76
C ARG A 274 13.60 -4.72 -5.88
N SER A 275 14.29 -4.18 -6.87
CA SER A 275 14.90 -4.98 -7.94
C SER A 275 16.22 -5.64 -7.51
N GLN A 276 16.73 -5.37 -6.31
CA GLN A 276 17.97 -5.95 -5.81
C GLN A 276 17.77 -7.42 -5.43
N GLU A 277 18.74 -8.27 -5.76
CA GLU A 277 18.67 -9.74 -5.66
C GLU A 277 18.37 -10.28 -4.25
N ASN A 278 18.77 -9.57 -3.19
CA ASN A 278 18.65 -10.04 -1.81
C ASN A 278 17.34 -9.65 -1.10
N TYR A 279 16.44 -8.95 -1.76
CA TYR A 279 15.24 -8.42 -1.11
C TYR A 279 14.31 -9.51 -0.57
N ALA A 280 14.11 -10.60 -1.33
CA ALA A 280 13.24 -11.70 -0.92
C ALA A 280 13.80 -12.48 0.27
N SER A 281 15.12 -12.72 0.33
CA SER A 281 15.77 -13.43 1.43
C SER A 281 15.79 -12.63 2.72
N PHE A 282 15.89 -11.31 2.64
CA PHE A 282 15.87 -10.41 3.80
C PHE A 282 14.59 -10.54 4.64
N PHE A 283 13.44 -10.75 4.00
CA PHE A 283 12.15 -10.92 4.69
C PHE A 283 11.75 -12.39 4.90
N ASN A 284 12.66 -13.35 4.72
CA ASN A 284 12.38 -14.78 4.82
C ASN A 284 11.08 -15.17 4.08
N PHE A 285 10.88 -14.60 2.88
CA PHE A 285 9.70 -14.74 2.02
C PHE A 285 8.37 -14.31 2.66
N GLY A 286 8.32 -13.97 3.94
CA GLY A 286 7.08 -13.64 4.67
C GLY A 286 6.10 -14.83 4.74
N LEU A 287 6.59 -16.05 4.82
CA LEU A 287 5.80 -17.27 4.99
C LEU A 287 5.35 -17.42 6.44
N SER A 288 4.12 -17.88 6.65
CA SER A 288 3.56 -18.13 7.98
C SER A 288 4.06 -19.47 8.53
N HIS A 289 4.35 -19.53 9.83
CA HIS A 289 4.66 -20.81 10.48
C HIS A 289 3.38 -21.63 10.74
N TRP A 290 3.46 -22.97 10.68
CA TRP A 290 2.31 -23.85 10.84
C TRP A 290 1.60 -23.72 12.20
N THR A 291 2.30 -23.34 13.27
CA THR A 291 1.69 -23.04 14.57
C THR A 291 0.67 -21.90 14.49
N GLN A 292 0.79 -21.00 13.51
CA GLN A 292 -0.14 -19.90 13.28
C GLN A 292 -1.46 -20.35 12.63
N ALA A 293 -1.60 -21.63 12.22
CA ALA A 293 -2.81 -22.16 11.61
C ALA A 293 -4.05 -22.03 12.49
N ILE A 294 -3.90 -22.06 13.81
CA ILE A 294 -4.99 -21.86 14.78
C ILE A 294 -5.69 -20.50 14.59
N ARG A 295 -4.98 -19.49 14.09
CA ARG A 295 -5.53 -18.16 13.78
C ARG A 295 -6.57 -18.17 12.67
N LEU A 296 -6.65 -19.23 11.86
CA LEU A 296 -7.71 -19.36 10.83
C LEU A 296 -9.12 -19.33 11.45
N TRP A 297 -9.30 -19.78 12.71
CA TRP A 297 -10.59 -19.79 13.41
C TRP A 297 -10.56 -19.13 14.80
N ALA A 298 -9.39 -18.90 15.36
CA ALA A 298 -9.20 -18.24 16.67
C ALA A 298 -8.16 -17.11 16.52
N ALA A 299 -8.60 -15.97 15.94
CA ALA A 299 -7.72 -14.86 15.54
C ALA A 299 -6.77 -14.39 16.64
N ASP A 300 -7.29 -14.28 17.87
CA ASP A 300 -6.57 -13.72 19.02
C ASP A 300 -5.97 -14.80 19.92
N PHE A 301 -5.76 -16.02 19.42
CA PHE A 301 -5.17 -17.11 20.20
C PHE A 301 -3.83 -16.70 20.85
N PHE A 302 -2.97 -16.03 20.08
CA PHE A 302 -1.68 -15.50 20.54
C PHE A 302 -1.77 -14.05 21.04
N GLY A 303 -2.92 -13.63 21.58
CA GLY A 303 -3.15 -12.23 21.95
C GLY A 303 -3.49 -11.32 20.77
N ASN A 304 -3.60 -10.01 21.03
CA ASN A 304 -3.96 -9.02 20.04
C ASN A 304 -3.19 -7.72 20.28
N PRO A 305 -2.66 -7.06 19.22
CA PRO A 305 -1.92 -5.80 19.36
C PRO A 305 -2.75 -4.67 19.99
N VAL A 306 -4.05 -4.64 19.73
CA VAL A 306 -4.98 -3.64 20.30
C VAL A 306 -5.10 -3.75 21.83
N THR A 307 -4.91 -4.93 22.38
CA THR A 307 -4.92 -5.17 23.83
C THR A 307 -3.51 -5.30 24.42
N ILE A 308 -2.49 -4.98 23.62
CA ILE A 308 -1.07 -4.95 24.01
C ILE A 308 -0.63 -6.27 24.69
N ASN A 309 -1.19 -7.39 24.25
CA ASN A 309 -0.90 -8.71 24.81
C ASN A 309 -0.59 -9.76 23.73
N HIS A 310 -0.19 -9.31 22.55
CA HIS A 310 0.24 -10.19 21.47
C HIS A 310 1.64 -10.71 21.78
N PHE A 311 1.79 -12.03 21.89
CA PHE A 311 3.03 -12.69 22.27
C PHE A 311 3.66 -13.57 21.17
N SER A 312 3.07 -13.57 19.95
CA SER A 312 3.69 -14.25 18.82
C SER A 312 4.82 -13.41 18.23
N SER A 313 5.90 -14.06 17.79
CA SER A 313 6.98 -13.43 17.02
C SER A 313 6.57 -13.04 15.62
N PHE A 314 5.42 -13.51 15.13
CA PHE A 314 4.88 -13.19 13.81
C PHE A 314 3.98 -11.97 13.85
N SER A 315 4.15 -11.06 12.89
CA SER A 315 3.31 -9.87 12.77
C SER A 315 1.82 -10.25 12.71
N TYR A 316 1.02 -9.65 13.58
CA TYR A 316 -0.44 -9.87 13.56
C TYR A 316 -1.06 -9.39 12.25
N HIS A 317 -0.55 -8.32 11.69
CA HIS A 317 -1.03 -7.70 10.46
C HIS A 317 -0.69 -8.54 9.22
N GLU A 318 0.60 -8.81 8.98
CA GLU A 318 1.07 -9.48 7.76
C GLU A 318 0.62 -10.95 7.66
N TYR A 319 0.50 -11.64 8.80
CA TYR A 319 0.09 -13.05 8.84
C TYR A 319 -1.39 -13.23 9.23
N SER A 320 -2.22 -12.23 8.92
CA SER A 320 -3.65 -12.29 9.22
C SER A 320 -4.36 -13.33 8.35
N SER A 321 -4.78 -14.42 8.96
CA SER A 321 -5.39 -15.58 8.29
C SER A 321 -6.82 -15.87 8.75
N TYR A 322 -7.38 -15.09 9.68
CA TYR A 322 -8.70 -15.34 10.26
C TYR A 322 -9.82 -15.39 9.22
N LEU A 323 -10.56 -16.49 9.18
CA LEU A 323 -11.69 -16.71 8.26
C LEU A 323 -13.05 -16.54 8.95
N GLY A 324 -13.09 -16.63 10.27
CA GLY A 324 -14.28 -16.71 11.10
C GLY A 324 -14.38 -18.05 11.80
N VAL A 325 -14.96 -18.08 13.02
CA VAL A 325 -15.02 -19.27 13.89
C VAL A 325 -15.69 -20.46 13.20
N PHE A 326 -16.71 -20.22 12.38
CA PHE A 326 -17.59 -21.24 11.83
C PHE A 326 -17.14 -21.79 10.48
N VAL A 327 -16.19 -21.14 9.82
CA VAL A 327 -15.86 -21.39 8.41
C VAL A 327 -15.21 -22.75 8.21
N LEU A 328 -14.18 -23.09 9.00
CA LEU A 328 -13.52 -24.39 8.87
C LEU A 328 -14.43 -25.57 9.25
N PRO A 329 -15.22 -25.53 10.33
CA PRO A 329 -16.24 -26.53 10.59
C PRO A 329 -17.22 -26.76 9.43
N LEU A 330 -17.67 -25.69 8.78
CA LEU A 330 -18.52 -25.78 7.58
C LEU A 330 -17.80 -26.45 6.40
N ILE A 331 -16.58 -26.03 6.10
CA ILE A 331 -15.79 -26.60 4.98
C ILE A 331 -15.54 -28.09 5.19
N VAL A 332 -15.15 -28.50 6.40
CA VAL A 332 -14.88 -29.90 6.72
C VAL A 332 -16.17 -30.74 6.68
N SER A 333 -17.32 -30.18 7.10
CA SER A 333 -18.59 -30.88 7.07
C SER A 333 -19.10 -31.18 5.66
N PHE A 334 -18.73 -30.33 4.69
CA PHE A 334 -19.07 -30.47 3.27
C PHE A 334 -17.99 -29.86 2.39
N LEU A 335 -17.13 -30.70 1.83
CA LEU A 335 -16.07 -30.29 0.92
C LEU A 335 -16.40 -30.80 -0.49
N PRO A 336 -16.89 -29.91 -1.39
CA PRO A 336 -17.22 -30.32 -2.75
C PRO A 336 -15.95 -30.49 -3.59
N ASN A 337 -15.96 -31.39 -4.58
CA ASN A 337 -14.93 -31.43 -5.61
C ASN A 337 -15.11 -30.25 -6.57
N SER A 338 -14.40 -29.15 -6.28
CA SER A 338 -14.57 -27.88 -6.97
C SER A 338 -13.24 -27.12 -7.10
N PHE A 339 -13.19 -26.19 -8.04
CA PHE A 339 -12.07 -25.26 -8.18
C PHE A 339 -11.68 -24.59 -6.86
N PHE A 340 -12.68 -24.19 -6.07
CA PHE A 340 -12.45 -23.48 -4.81
C PHE A 340 -11.90 -24.37 -3.71
N SER A 341 -12.17 -25.69 -3.74
CA SER A 341 -11.52 -26.63 -2.85
C SER A 341 -10.02 -26.77 -3.16
N TYR A 342 -9.67 -26.88 -4.44
CA TYR A 342 -8.26 -26.89 -4.85
C TYR A 342 -7.57 -25.57 -4.54
N LEU A 343 -8.23 -24.43 -4.82
CA LEU A 343 -7.69 -23.11 -4.52
C LEU A 343 -7.47 -22.91 -3.02
N PHE A 344 -8.40 -23.36 -2.18
CA PHE A 344 -8.30 -23.26 -0.73
C PHE A 344 -7.06 -23.99 -0.21
N PHE A 345 -6.91 -25.27 -0.54
CA PHE A 345 -5.77 -26.05 -0.07
C PHE A 345 -4.45 -25.58 -0.67
N ALA A 346 -4.42 -25.26 -1.95
CA ALA A 346 -3.20 -24.77 -2.61
C ALA A 346 -2.74 -23.42 -2.02
N SER A 347 -3.65 -22.45 -1.87
CA SER A 347 -3.31 -21.14 -1.30
C SER A 347 -2.95 -21.23 0.18
N LEU A 348 -3.64 -22.09 0.94
CA LEU A 348 -3.33 -22.35 2.34
C LEU A 348 -1.93 -23.00 2.48
N PHE A 349 -1.64 -24.01 1.68
CA PHE A 349 -0.33 -24.67 1.68
C PHE A 349 0.79 -23.70 1.31
N LEU A 350 0.58 -22.86 0.29
CA LEU A 350 1.56 -21.88 -0.17
C LEU A 350 1.75 -20.72 0.82
N ALA A 351 0.79 -20.44 1.70
CA ALA A 351 0.92 -19.42 2.71
C ALA A 351 1.83 -19.84 3.87
N PHE A 352 1.96 -21.13 4.11
CA PHE A 352 2.76 -21.68 5.20
C PHE A 352 4.16 -22.06 4.77
N ASP A 353 5.08 -21.97 5.74
CA ASP A 353 6.48 -22.27 5.53
C ASP A 353 6.71 -23.78 5.29
N ASN A 354 7.16 -24.11 4.10
CA ASN A 354 7.53 -25.44 3.66
C ASN A 354 8.48 -25.35 2.44
N PRO A 355 9.23 -26.41 2.11
CA PRO A 355 10.22 -26.38 1.01
C PRO A 355 9.65 -25.98 -0.34
N ILE A 356 8.41 -26.39 -0.67
CA ILE A 356 7.77 -26.06 -1.95
C ILE A 356 7.40 -24.58 -2.01
N SER A 357 6.84 -24.04 -0.93
CA SER A 357 6.52 -22.60 -0.83
C SER A 357 7.79 -21.76 -0.97
N ARG A 358 8.85 -22.11 -0.23
CA ARG A 358 10.16 -21.45 -0.34
C ARG A 358 10.70 -21.50 -1.76
N PHE A 359 10.63 -22.66 -2.42
CA PHE A 359 11.06 -22.80 -3.81
C PHE A 359 10.25 -21.91 -4.75
N ILE A 360 8.91 -21.93 -4.68
CA ILE A 360 8.04 -21.13 -5.56
C ILE A 360 8.30 -19.63 -5.36
N PHE A 361 8.43 -19.15 -4.11
CA PHE A 361 8.67 -17.75 -3.83
C PHE A 361 10.14 -17.32 -4.00
N SER A 362 11.08 -18.25 -4.20
CA SER A 362 12.46 -17.95 -4.62
C SER A 362 12.61 -17.76 -6.13
N LEU A 363 11.63 -18.23 -6.92
CA LEU A 363 11.67 -18.03 -8.37
C LEU A 363 11.61 -16.52 -8.69
N PRO A 364 12.37 -16.02 -9.66
CA PRO A 364 12.39 -14.61 -10.02
C PRO A 364 11.12 -14.20 -10.81
N LEU A 365 9.96 -14.45 -10.21
CA LEU A 365 8.66 -14.09 -10.77
C LEU A 365 8.39 -12.62 -10.48
N PRO A 366 8.29 -11.76 -11.52
CA PRO A 366 8.04 -10.34 -11.33
C PRO A 366 6.85 -10.09 -10.40
N LEU A 367 7.01 -9.18 -9.45
CA LEU A 367 5.95 -8.72 -8.53
C LEU A 367 5.49 -9.73 -7.48
N LEU A 368 5.85 -11.02 -7.57
CA LEU A 368 5.46 -12.05 -6.61
C LEU A 368 6.51 -12.23 -5.51
N THR A 369 7.78 -12.33 -5.89
CA THR A 369 8.91 -12.65 -4.99
C THR A 369 9.40 -11.46 -4.15
N TYR A 370 8.91 -10.26 -4.44
CA TYR A 370 9.28 -9.03 -3.73
C TYR A 370 8.23 -8.57 -2.71
N SER A 371 7.29 -9.46 -2.35
CA SER A 371 6.19 -9.18 -1.42
C SER A 371 6.00 -10.34 -0.45
N SER A 372 5.41 -10.07 0.73
CA SER A 372 5.12 -11.13 1.72
C SER A 372 4.23 -12.23 1.12
N ALA A 373 4.70 -13.47 1.16
CA ALA A 373 4.00 -14.64 0.63
C ALA A 373 2.70 -14.92 1.39
N SER A 374 2.64 -14.61 2.71
CA SER A 374 1.44 -14.76 3.54
C SER A 374 0.22 -14.00 3.02
N ARG A 375 0.39 -12.96 2.20
CA ARG A 375 -0.72 -12.24 1.58
C ARG A 375 -1.54 -13.11 0.61
N ILE A 376 -1.07 -14.31 0.26
CA ILE A 376 -1.88 -15.31 -0.46
C ILE A 376 -3.14 -15.72 0.33
N PHE A 377 -3.22 -15.42 1.64
CA PHE A 377 -4.44 -15.57 2.43
C PHE A 377 -5.64 -14.80 1.87
N PHE A 378 -5.45 -13.78 1.02
CA PHE A 378 -6.56 -13.18 0.25
C PHE A 378 -7.26 -14.20 -0.65
N LEU A 379 -6.50 -15.12 -1.29
CA LEU A 379 -7.06 -16.20 -2.10
C LEU A 379 -7.69 -17.30 -1.25
N THR A 380 -7.05 -17.62 -0.13
CA THR A 380 -7.63 -18.55 0.87
C THR A 380 -8.97 -18.04 1.36
N ASN A 381 -9.09 -16.73 1.65
CA ASN A 381 -10.33 -16.09 2.06
C ASN A 381 -11.41 -16.15 0.97
N LEU A 382 -11.07 -15.86 -0.29
CA LEU A 382 -12.00 -16.01 -1.42
C LEU A 382 -12.55 -17.43 -1.51
N ALA A 383 -11.66 -18.43 -1.48
CA ALA A 383 -12.05 -19.83 -1.57
C ALA A 383 -12.89 -20.28 -0.36
N ALA A 384 -12.49 -19.88 0.85
CA ALA A 384 -13.19 -20.19 2.09
C ALA A 384 -14.61 -19.61 2.10
N ALA A 385 -14.79 -18.37 1.64
CA ALA A 385 -16.10 -17.72 1.54
C ALA A 385 -17.04 -18.46 0.58
N VAL A 386 -16.52 -18.93 -0.58
CA VAL A 386 -17.31 -19.75 -1.51
C VAL A 386 -17.65 -21.10 -0.90
N LEU A 387 -16.68 -21.78 -0.29
CA LEU A 387 -16.89 -23.11 0.30
C LEU A 387 -17.86 -23.06 1.48
N ALA A 388 -17.76 -22.07 2.35
CA ALA A 388 -18.69 -21.86 3.44
C ALA A 388 -20.12 -21.59 2.92
N ALA A 389 -20.27 -20.74 1.89
CA ALA A 389 -21.56 -20.49 1.26
C ALA A 389 -22.16 -21.76 0.64
N LEU A 390 -21.35 -22.59 -0.04
CA LEU A 390 -21.79 -23.89 -0.58
C LEU A 390 -22.19 -24.86 0.54
N SER A 391 -21.46 -24.91 1.65
CA SER A 391 -21.76 -25.74 2.79
C SER A 391 -23.08 -25.38 3.43
N ILE A 392 -23.36 -24.07 3.60
CA ILE A 392 -24.62 -23.56 4.14
C ILE A 392 -25.78 -23.83 3.16
N ASP A 393 -25.58 -23.63 1.84
CA ASP A 393 -26.59 -23.92 0.82
C ASP A 393 -26.99 -25.40 0.85
N ASN A 394 -26.00 -26.31 0.99
CA ASN A 394 -26.25 -27.76 1.12
C ASN A 394 -26.85 -28.14 2.49
N LEU A 395 -26.54 -27.43 3.56
CA LEU A 395 -27.19 -27.63 4.85
C LEU A 395 -28.71 -27.33 4.75
N PHE A 396 -29.08 -26.22 4.12
CA PHE A 396 -30.48 -25.88 3.86
C PHE A 396 -31.15 -26.85 2.87
N ALA A 397 -30.40 -27.40 1.90
CA ALA A 397 -30.91 -28.42 1.00
C ALA A 397 -31.04 -29.82 1.65
N GLY A 398 -30.63 -29.99 2.92
CA GLY A 398 -30.63 -31.27 3.60
C GLY A 398 -29.55 -32.27 3.13
N LYS A 399 -28.58 -31.81 2.31
CA LYS A 399 -27.50 -32.63 1.77
C LYS A 399 -26.29 -32.74 2.70
N THR A 400 -26.11 -31.77 3.59
CA THR A 400 -25.07 -31.81 4.63
C THR A 400 -25.61 -32.42 5.88
N SER A 401 -24.95 -33.43 6.40
CA SER A 401 -25.32 -34.06 7.66
C SER A 401 -25.02 -33.13 8.84
N ARG A 402 -26.05 -32.79 9.64
CA ARG A 402 -25.88 -32.01 10.89
C ARG A 402 -24.91 -32.71 11.86
N ARG A 403 -24.86 -34.05 11.86
CA ARG A 403 -23.90 -34.83 12.66
C ARG A 403 -22.47 -34.57 12.20
N ARG A 404 -22.20 -34.53 10.90
CA ARG A 404 -20.84 -34.19 10.37
C ARG A 404 -20.44 -32.79 10.78
N LEU A 405 -21.35 -31.81 10.72
CA LEU A 405 -21.10 -30.46 11.17
C LEU A 405 -20.79 -30.42 12.66
N LEU A 406 -21.53 -31.15 13.48
CA LEU A 406 -21.26 -31.26 14.91
C LEU A 406 -19.88 -31.85 15.21
N PHE A 407 -19.52 -33.00 14.57
CA PHE A 407 -18.23 -33.63 14.75
C PHE A 407 -17.08 -32.74 14.28
N SER A 408 -17.21 -32.04 13.14
CA SER A 408 -16.20 -31.10 12.69
C SER A 408 -16.01 -29.92 13.65
N GLY A 409 -17.09 -29.36 14.18
CA GLY A 409 -17.00 -28.31 15.19
C GLY A 409 -16.35 -28.77 16.50
N LEU A 410 -16.74 -29.96 17.00
CA LEU A 410 -16.10 -30.58 18.18
C LEU A 410 -14.61 -30.86 17.95
N PHE A 411 -14.22 -31.25 16.74
CA PHE A 411 -12.82 -31.42 16.39
C PHE A 411 -12.04 -30.09 16.53
N PHE A 412 -12.53 -28.97 15.97
CA PHE A 412 -11.86 -27.68 16.12
C PHE A 412 -11.86 -27.16 17.55
N ALA A 413 -12.92 -27.46 18.32
CA ALA A 413 -12.94 -27.17 19.75
C ALA A 413 -11.86 -27.95 20.51
N ALA A 414 -11.76 -29.26 20.25
CA ALA A 414 -10.72 -30.11 20.84
C ALA A 414 -9.30 -29.66 20.47
N VAL A 415 -9.05 -29.37 19.18
CA VAL A 415 -7.76 -28.85 18.73
C VAL A 415 -7.41 -27.53 19.45
N THR A 416 -8.40 -26.63 19.63
CA THR A 416 -8.18 -25.38 20.37
C THR A 416 -7.79 -25.63 21.83
N LEU A 417 -8.53 -26.53 22.50
CA LEU A 417 -8.24 -26.89 23.90
C LEU A 417 -6.87 -27.53 24.05
N VAL A 418 -6.52 -28.46 23.16
CA VAL A 418 -5.20 -29.10 23.14
C VAL A 418 -4.11 -28.06 22.88
N ALA A 419 -4.30 -27.16 21.94
CA ALA A 419 -3.30 -26.13 21.61
C ALA A 419 -2.99 -25.21 22.83
N ILE A 420 -3.96 -24.94 23.70
CA ILE A 420 -3.74 -24.15 24.93
C ILE A 420 -2.71 -24.82 25.87
N PHE A 421 -2.65 -26.15 25.93
CA PHE A 421 -1.66 -26.84 26.75
C PHE A 421 -0.22 -26.63 26.28
N PHE A 422 -0.03 -26.39 24.98
CA PHE A 422 1.30 -26.14 24.40
C PHE A 422 1.74 -24.67 24.50
N VAL A 423 0.88 -23.79 24.99
CA VAL A 423 1.27 -22.40 25.29
C VAL A 423 1.99 -22.38 26.62
N ASP A 424 3.09 -21.61 26.70
CA ASP A 424 3.83 -21.43 27.94
C ASP A 424 2.93 -20.89 29.07
N GLY A 425 3.35 -21.13 30.35
CA GLY A 425 2.51 -20.83 31.49
C GLY A 425 2.12 -19.35 31.63
N GLU A 426 3.02 -18.46 31.24
CA GLU A 426 2.81 -17.00 31.33
C GLU A 426 1.69 -16.53 30.37
N HIS A 427 1.68 -17.02 29.14
CA HIS A 427 0.71 -16.62 28.12
C HIS A 427 -0.55 -17.48 28.05
N ARG A 428 -0.58 -18.61 28.77
CA ARG A 428 -1.72 -19.57 28.74
C ARG A 428 -3.05 -18.93 29.13
N ALA A 429 -3.05 -18.03 30.12
CA ALA A 429 -4.25 -17.33 30.56
C ALA A 429 -4.83 -16.44 29.44
N ILE A 430 -3.97 -15.82 28.62
CA ILE A 430 -4.38 -15.01 27.46
C ILE A 430 -5.06 -15.90 26.42
N SER A 431 -4.40 -17.02 26.05
CA SER A 431 -4.94 -17.97 25.06
C SER A 431 -6.27 -18.58 25.53
N LEU A 432 -6.38 -18.96 26.81
CA LEU A 432 -7.62 -19.50 27.39
C LEU A 432 -8.77 -18.47 27.33
N ARG A 433 -8.53 -17.26 27.81
CA ARG A 433 -9.53 -16.18 27.80
C ARG A 433 -10.00 -15.88 26.37
N ASN A 434 -9.09 -15.76 25.42
CA ASN A 434 -9.45 -15.45 24.04
C ASN A 434 -10.15 -16.64 23.36
N SER A 435 -9.70 -17.87 23.61
CA SER A 435 -10.32 -19.08 23.08
C SER A 435 -11.71 -19.33 23.63
N SER A 436 -12.00 -18.97 24.89
CA SER A 436 -13.34 -19.13 25.49
C SER A 436 -14.42 -18.38 24.70
N TYR A 437 -14.11 -17.19 24.17
CA TYR A 437 -15.00 -16.44 23.29
C TYR A 437 -15.32 -17.23 22.01
N TYR A 438 -14.30 -17.75 21.32
CA TYR A 438 -14.48 -18.52 20.08
C TYR A 438 -15.21 -19.84 20.32
N LEU A 439 -14.89 -20.54 21.41
CA LEU A 439 -15.58 -21.77 21.79
C LEU A 439 -17.04 -21.53 22.15
N SER A 440 -17.38 -20.42 22.78
CA SER A 440 -18.78 -20.03 23.09
C SER A 440 -19.57 -19.76 21.81
N LEU A 441 -19.00 -19.01 20.87
CA LEU A 441 -19.63 -18.75 19.57
C LEU A 441 -19.79 -20.03 18.75
N LEU A 442 -18.76 -20.89 18.73
CA LEU A 442 -18.82 -22.17 18.04
C LEU A 442 -19.93 -23.05 18.64
N SER A 443 -20.06 -23.09 19.97
CA SER A 443 -21.12 -23.83 20.65
C SER A 443 -22.50 -23.29 20.27
N ALA A 444 -22.71 -21.98 20.30
CA ALA A 444 -23.96 -21.34 19.87
C ALA A 444 -24.33 -21.69 18.41
N PHE A 445 -23.33 -21.67 17.52
CA PHE A 445 -23.50 -22.04 16.11
C PHE A 445 -23.89 -23.53 15.94
N LEU A 446 -23.22 -24.43 16.65
CA LEU A 446 -23.47 -25.87 16.55
C LEU A 446 -24.87 -26.20 17.14
N LEU A 447 -25.21 -25.67 18.32
CA LEU A 447 -26.54 -25.85 18.92
C LEU A 447 -27.65 -25.34 17.99
N SER A 448 -27.47 -24.13 17.45
CA SER A 448 -28.43 -23.56 16.49
C SER A 448 -28.59 -24.44 15.25
N SER A 449 -27.47 -24.89 14.67
CA SER A 449 -27.48 -25.71 13.45
C SER A 449 -28.08 -27.11 13.66
N VAL A 450 -27.97 -27.67 14.88
CA VAL A 450 -28.48 -29.00 15.21
C VAL A 450 -29.97 -28.96 15.60
N PHE A 451 -30.36 -28.03 16.48
CA PHE A 451 -31.70 -28.04 17.10
C PHE A 451 -32.74 -27.21 16.33
N ILE A 452 -32.34 -26.13 15.64
CA ILE A 452 -33.27 -25.28 14.91
C ILE A 452 -33.63 -25.90 13.57
N LYS A 453 -34.89 -26.35 13.43
CA LYS A 453 -35.42 -26.95 12.18
C LYS A 453 -36.02 -25.88 11.23
N ASN A 454 -36.56 -24.78 11.80
CA ASN A 454 -37.15 -23.71 11.01
C ASN A 454 -36.06 -22.97 10.20
N ARG A 455 -36.16 -23.06 8.87
CA ARG A 455 -35.17 -22.50 7.94
C ARG A 455 -35.01 -20.98 8.05
N PHE A 456 -36.11 -20.27 8.26
CA PHE A 456 -36.09 -18.81 8.38
C PHE A 456 -35.37 -18.38 9.66
N ILE A 457 -35.70 -18.99 10.81
CA ILE A 457 -35.05 -18.70 12.08
C ILE A 457 -33.57 -19.07 12.03
N LEU A 458 -33.24 -20.23 11.49
CA LEU A 458 -31.86 -20.66 11.32
C LEU A 458 -31.06 -19.69 10.41
N SER A 459 -31.66 -19.29 9.27
CA SER A 459 -31.02 -18.32 8.36
C SER A 459 -30.73 -17.00 9.06
N LEU A 460 -31.71 -16.45 9.79
CA LEU A 460 -31.54 -15.19 10.52
C LEU A 460 -30.46 -15.32 11.59
N LEU A 461 -30.49 -16.39 12.38
CA LEU A 461 -29.50 -16.60 13.44
C LEU A 461 -28.08 -16.80 12.91
N LEU A 462 -27.92 -17.55 11.81
CA LEU A 462 -26.60 -17.71 11.17
C LEU A 462 -26.08 -16.37 10.67
N VAL A 463 -26.90 -15.56 9.98
CA VAL A 463 -26.49 -14.22 9.54
C VAL A 463 -26.07 -13.36 10.72
N LEU A 464 -26.81 -13.38 11.83
CA LEU A 464 -26.46 -12.63 13.05
C LEU A 464 -25.15 -13.12 13.68
N LEU A 465 -24.95 -14.44 13.80
CA LEU A 465 -23.71 -15.01 14.36
C LEU A 465 -22.47 -14.64 13.54
N PHE A 466 -22.54 -14.77 12.21
CA PHE A 466 -21.43 -14.38 11.34
C PHE A 466 -21.20 -12.86 11.35
N SER A 467 -22.28 -12.07 11.37
CA SER A 467 -22.18 -10.61 11.46
C SER A 467 -21.53 -10.17 12.77
N PHE A 468 -21.89 -10.82 13.88
CA PHE A 468 -21.33 -10.51 15.18
C PHE A 468 -19.85 -10.91 15.27
N ASP A 469 -19.49 -12.12 14.86
CA ASP A 469 -18.12 -12.61 14.89
C ASP A 469 -17.16 -11.75 14.06
N LEU A 470 -17.48 -11.60 12.78
CA LEU A 470 -16.64 -10.85 11.82
C LEU A 470 -16.69 -9.34 12.08
N GLY A 471 -17.87 -8.81 12.43
CA GLY A 471 -18.04 -7.39 12.77
C GLY A 471 -17.28 -7.00 14.04
N ARG A 472 -17.31 -7.86 15.09
CA ARG A 472 -16.50 -7.66 16.29
C ARG A 472 -15.01 -7.69 15.98
N TYR A 473 -14.55 -8.64 15.14
CA TYR A 473 -13.15 -8.73 14.72
C TYR A 473 -12.72 -7.44 13.99
N TYR A 474 -13.54 -6.97 13.04
CA TYR A 474 -13.30 -5.73 12.31
C TYR A 474 -13.22 -4.52 13.25
N ALA A 475 -14.23 -4.35 14.12
CA ALA A 475 -14.34 -3.23 15.04
C ALA A 475 -13.26 -3.25 16.12
N LYS A 476 -12.78 -4.42 16.55
CA LYS A 476 -11.68 -4.56 17.49
C LYS A 476 -10.37 -4.10 16.84
N TYR A 477 -10.07 -4.53 15.63
CA TYR A 477 -8.80 -4.27 14.98
C TYR A 477 -8.66 -2.84 14.46
N ASN A 478 -9.73 -2.32 13.82
CA ASN A 478 -9.68 -1.03 13.13
C ASN A 478 -10.06 0.14 14.04
N PRO A 479 -9.22 1.18 14.18
CA PRO A 479 -9.59 2.40 14.89
C PRO A 479 -10.61 3.24 14.11
N PHE A 480 -11.48 3.93 14.87
CA PHE A 480 -12.35 5.00 14.43
C PHE A 480 -12.12 6.19 15.37
N VAL A 481 -11.53 7.25 14.88
CA VAL A 481 -10.97 8.33 15.71
C VAL A 481 -11.52 9.70 15.35
N SER A 482 -11.28 10.70 16.19
CA SER A 482 -11.68 12.08 15.91
C SER A 482 -10.96 12.62 14.67
N ARG A 483 -11.67 13.42 13.87
CA ARG A 483 -11.08 14.13 12.73
C ARG A 483 -10.06 15.19 13.16
N THR A 484 -10.16 15.68 14.41
CA THR A 484 -9.23 16.67 14.96
C THR A 484 -7.80 16.14 15.09
N PHE A 485 -7.60 14.81 15.03
CA PHE A 485 -6.28 14.18 15.06
C PHE A 485 -5.61 14.04 13.68
N ILE A 486 -6.29 14.46 12.61
CA ILE A 486 -5.74 14.41 11.25
C ILE A 486 -4.75 15.56 11.08
N PHE A 487 -3.48 15.28 11.29
CA PHE A 487 -2.35 16.19 11.11
C PHE A 487 -2.59 17.59 11.71
N PRO A 488 -2.89 17.69 13.02
CA PRO A 488 -3.07 18.99 13.64
C PRO A 488 -1.75 19.76 13.72
N ASP A 489 -1.80 21.07 13.55
CA ASP A 489 -0.64 21.93 13.69
C ASP A 489 -0.10 21.92 15.11
N THR A 490 1.22 22.02 15.23
CA THR A 490 1.97 22.18 16.47
C THR A 490 2.92 23.38 16.33
N PRO A 491 3.47 23.93 17.41
CA PRO A 491 4.38 25.07 17.29
C PRO A 491 5.54 24.82 16.32
N VAL A 492 6.15 23.64 16.33
CA VAL A 492 7.25 23.31 15.40
C VAL A 492 6.78 23.22 13.95
N THR A 493 5.60 22.63 13.68
CA THR A 493 5.09 22.57 12.30
C THR A 493 4.69 23.94 11.79
N THR A 494 4.16 24.81 12.65
CA THR A 494 3.86 26.20 12.35
C THR A 494 5.15 26.97 12.04
N PHE A 495 6.16 26.88 12.91
CA PHE A 495 7.47 27.49 12.69
C PHE A 495 8.07 27.10 11.32
N LEU A 496 8.06 25.81 10.97
CA LEU A 496 8.62 25.34 9.70
C LEU A 496 7.82 25.82 8.49
N LYS A 497 6.48 25.92 8.59
CA LYS A 497 5.61 26.44 7.52
C LYS A 497 5.83 27.92 7.24
N GLU A 498 6.29 28.69 8.23
CA GLU A 498 6.58 30.12 8.10
C GLU A 498 7.96 30.40 7.47
N GLN A 499 8.82 29.38 7.37
CA GLN A 499 10.15 29.54 6.75
C GLN A 499 10.04 29.71 5.22
N LYS A 500 10.97 30.48 4.65
CA LYS A 500 10.99 30.79 3.22
C LYS A 500 11.54 29.60 2.42
N PRO A 501 10.76 28.95 1.52
CA PRO A 501 11.27 27.90 0.65
C PRO A 501 12.19 28.47 -0.46
N PRO A 502 13.02 27.63 -1.13
CA PRO A 502 13.11 26.18 -0.99
C PRO A 502 14.11 25.74 0.09
N PHE A 503 13.70 24.85 0.96
CA PHE A 503 14.58 24.19 1.94
C PHE A 503 14.13 22.73 2.14
N ARG A 504 14.98 21.90 2.72
CA ARG A 504 14.63 20.56 3.17
C ARG A 504 14.85 20.40 4.66
N ILE A 505 14.06 19.50 5.23
CA ILE A 505 14.21 19.04 6.60
C ILE A 505 14.82 17.63 6.64
N ALA A 506 15.45 17.32 7.77
CA ALA A 506 15.76 15.96 8.21
C ALA A 506 15.42 15.82 9.70
N ARG A 507 15.43 14.62 10.23
CA ARG A 507 15.06 14.32 11.62
C ARG A 507 15.93 13.20 12.17
N GLU A 508 16.15 13.19 13.48
CA GLU A 508 17.02 12.21 14.10
C GLU A 508 16.38 10.84 14.34
N ASP A 509 15.05 10.72 14.33
CA ASP A 509 14.39 9.49 14.83
C ASP A 509 13.05 9.23 14.13
N THR A 510 12.68 7.96 14.01
CA THR A 510 11.38 7.53 13.45
C THR A 510 10.18 7.98 14.29
N ASN A 511 10.36 8.20 15.58
CA ASN A 511 9.32 8.68 16.49
C ASN A 511 9.06 10.19 16.38
N LEU A 512 9.92 10.91 15.68
CA LEU A 512 9.79 12.34 15.42
C LEU A 512 9.32 12.55 13.97
N LEU A 513 8.11 13.08 13.76
CA LEU A 513 7.49 13.21 12.45
C LEU A 513 7.55 11.91 11.64
N PRO A 514 6.63 10.95 11.83
CA PRO A 514 6.69 9.67 11.11
C PRO A 514 6.89 9.88 9.61
N ALA A 515 7.62 8.99 8.96
CA ALA A 515 8.05 9.12 7.57
C ALA A 515 6.89 9.55 6.66
N ASN A 516 7.17 10.45 5.73
CA ASN A 516 6.25 11.09 4.78
C ASN A 516 5.18 12.02 5.41
N SER A 517 5.00 12.06 6.75
CA SER A 517 3.99 12.90 7.40
C SER A 517 4.18 14.41 7.14
N TRP A 518 5.41 14.84 6.91
CA TRP A 518 5.75 16.22 6.52
C TRP A 518 5.10 16.67 5.22
N THR A 519 4.73 15.73 4.32
CA THR A 519 3.98 16.03 3.10
C THR A 519 2.63 16.66 3.39
N ALA A 520 1.98 16.32 4.52
CA ALA A 520 0.73 16.95 4.95
C ALA A 520 0.89 18.44 5.23
N TYR A 521 2.09 18.87 5.61
CA TYR A 521 2.46 20.26 5.89
C TYR A 521 3.19 20.96 4.73
N ARG A 522 3.31 20.29 3.57
CA ARG A 522 4.06 20.79 2.40
C ARG A 522 5.54 21.06 2.67
N LEU A 523 6.12 20.34 3.62
CA LEU A 523 7.55 20.36 3.90
C LEU A 523 8.26 19.33 3.03
N GLU A 524 9.45 19.66 2.53
CA GLU A 524 10.29 18.77 1.74
C GLU A 524 11.37 18.13 2.62
N SER A 525 11.67 16.85 2.37
CA SER A 525 12.69 16.11 3.11
C SER A 525 13.60 15.30 2.19
N VAL A 526 14.83 15.11 2.64
CA VAL A 526 15.75 14.12 2.06
C VAL A 526 15.37 12.69 2.44
N GLU A 527 14.60 12.55 3.51
CA GLU A 527 14.14 11.26 4.04
C GLU A 527 12.84 10.79 3.38
N GLY A 528 12.45 9.57 3.70
CA GLY A 528 11.18 9.00 3.27
C GLY A 528 11.03 7.53 3.64
N TYR A 529 9.81 7.04 3.41
CA TYR A 529 9.48 5.62 3.46
C TYR A 529 8.67 5.26 2.23
N ASP A 530 9.22 4.41 1.37
CA ASP A 530 8.51 3.83 0.23
C ASP A 530 9.13 2.46 -0.08
N PRO A 531 8.32 1.43 -0.27
CA PRO A 531 8.83 0.17 -0.82
C PRO A 531 9.49 0.30 -2.21
N LEU A 532 9.23 1.36 -2.96
CA LEU A 532 9.69 1.60 -4.33
C LEU A 532 10.43 2.93 -4.47
N PHE A 533 11.51 3.18 -3.72
CA PHE A 533 12.33 4.35 -4.01
C PHE A 533 13.62 3.99 -4.77
N SER A 534 14.26 4.99 -5.37
CA SER A 534 15.43 4.82 -6.25
C SER A 534 16.59 4.16 -5.53
N SER A 535 17.15 3.10 -6.11
CA SER A 535 18.36 2.44 -5.62
C SER A 535 19.57 3.39 -5.60
N ASP A 536 19.73 4.25 -6.63
CA ASP A 536 20.81 5.23 -6.69
C ASP A 536 20.68 6.26 -5.57
N TYR A 537 19.44 6.70 -5.26
CA TYR A 537 19.20 7.60 -4.15
C TYR A 537 19.48 6.93 -2.79
N ALA A 538 19.18 5.65 -2.62
CA ALA A 538 19.51 4.91 -1.42
C ALA A 538 21.03 4.93 -1.14
N HIS A 539 21.86 4.66 -2.16
CA HIS A 539 23.31 4.73 -2.05
C HIS A 539 23.84 6.13 -1.70
N TYR A 540 23.21 7.17 -2.25
CA TYR A 540 23.56 8.55 -1.92
C TYR A 540 23.16 8.91 -0.48
N PHE A 541 21.97 8.49 -0.05
CA PHE A 541 21.44 8.80 1.27
C PHE A 541 22.29 8.26 2.42
N HIS A 542 22.93 7.09 2.25
CA HIS A 542 23.87 6.57 3.24
C HIS A 542 25.04 7.53 3.50
N ARG A 543 25.51 8.25 2.47
CA ARG A 543 26.55 9.26 2.61
C ARG A 543 26.09 10.50 3.35
N LEU A 544 24.82 10.88 3.21
CA LEU A 544 24.19 11.93 4.00
C LEU A 544 24.23 11.62 5.49
N SER A 545 23.97 10.36 5.86
CA SER A 545 23.98 9.86 7.23
C SER A 545 25.38 9.62 7.79
N GLY A 546 26.43 9.80 7.00
CA GLY A 546 27.81 9.54 7.44
C GLY A 546 28.16 8.07 7.65
N ASN A 547 27.27 7.16 7.25
CA ASN A 547 27.47 5.71 7.35
C ASN A 547 27.84 5.12 5.98
N PRO A 548 28.90 4.28 5.87
CA PRO A 548 29.13 3.54 4.66
C PRO A 548 27.97 2.57 4.40
N TYR A 549 27.61 2.42 3.12
CA TYR A 549 26.57 1.49 2.70
C TYR A 549 27.02 0.04 2.97
N GLU A 550 26.59 -0.53 4.09
CA GLU A 550 26.69 -1.96 4.33
C GLU A 550 25.38 -2.62 3.91
N ASN A 551 25.41 -3.30 2.78
CA ASN A 551 24.51 -4.37 2.27
C ASN A 551 23.06 -4.48 2.81
N GLY A 552 22.51 -3.49 3.48
CA GLY A 552 21.17 -3.49 4.07
C GLY A 552 20.15 -2.81 3.16
N VAL A 553 19.19 -3.57 2.62
CA VAL A 553 18.05 -2.99 1.89
C VAL A 553 17.03 -2.47 2.91
N SER A 554 17.08 -1.17 3.19
CA SER A 554 16.05 -0.51 4.01
C SER A 554 14.94 0.07 3.11
N ARG A 555 13.69 0.04 3.59
CA ARG A 555 12.57 0.79 2.99
C ARG A 555 12.52 2.24 3.46
N TYR A 556 13.37 2.57 4.41
CA TYR A 556 13.48 3.89 5.01
C TYR A 556 14.77 4.56 4.56
N ALA A 557 14.66 5.82 4.14
CA ALA A 557 15.76 6.76 4.19
C ALA A 557 15.59 7.54 5.51
N LEU A 558 16.38 7.22 6.52
CA LEU A 558 16.35 7.80 7.86
C LEU A 558 17.76 8.24 8.24
N LEU A 559 17.89 9.48 8.76
CA LEU A 559 19.17 10.02 9.19
C LEU A 559 19.65 9.33 10.48
N GLU A 560 20.77 8.65 10.40
CA GLU A 560 21.38 7.93 11.53
C GLU A 560 22.65 8.63 12.06
N GLY A 561 23.22 9.54 11.28
CA GLY A 561 24.40 10.34 11.59
C GLY A 561 24.44 11.61 10.75
N ILE A 562 25.51 12.35 10.78
CA ILE A 562 25.65 13.65 10.14
C ILE A 562 26.90 13.67 9.24
N ASN A 563 26.70 13.93 7.94
CA ASN A 563 27.76 14.38 7.05
C ASN A 563 27.40 15.78 6.55
N HIS A 564 27.92 16.80 7.23
CA HIS A 564 27.55 18.19 6.99
C HIS A 564 27.69 18.61 5.52
N LYS A 565 28.80 18.24 4.85
CA LYS A 565 29.03 18.59 3.43
C LYS A 565 27.92 18.04 2.51
N PHE A 566 27.53 16.78 2.70
CA PHE A 566 26.48 16.15 1.89
C PHE A 566 25.09 16.69 2.25
N LEU A 567 24.80 16.95 3.52
CA LEU A 567 23.54 17.54 3.95
C LEU A 567 23.38 18.97 3.41
N SER A 568 24.43 19.77 3.48
CA SER A 568 24.44 21.12 2.92
C SER A 568 24.24 21.10 1.40
N ALA A 569 24.97 20.23 0.66
CA ALA A 569 24.82 20.06 -0.78
C ALA A 569 23.41 19.59 -1.18
N ALA A 570 22.74 18.81 -0.33
CA ALA A 570 21.36 18.37 -0.51
C ALA A 570 20.30 19.41 -0.09
N ASN A 571 20.72 20.65 0.29
CA ASN A 571 19.85 21.72 0.76
C ASN A 571 19.06 21.37 2.02
N VAL A 572 19.67 20.59 2.95
CA VAL A 572 19.07 20.31 4.26
C VAL A 572 19.35 21.47 5.19
N GLN A 573 18.40 22.39 5.29
CA GLN A 573 18.53 23.59 6.10
C GLN A 573 18.20 23.34 7.55
N TYR A 574 17.21 22.50 7.84
CA TYR A 574 16.71 22.25 9.18
C TYR A 574 16.80 20.78 9.57
N ILE A 575 17.36 20.51 10.74
CA ILE A 575 17.38 19.17 11.34
C ILE A 575 16.61 19.22 12.66
N LEU A 576 15.63 18.34 12.80
CA LEU A 576 14.76 18.24 13.97
C LEU A 576 15.33 17.18 14.92
N THR A 577 15.47 17.52 16.20
CA THR A 577 15.91 16.62 17.27
C THR A 577 14.89 16.58 18.38
N LYS A 578 14.92 15.50 19.16
CA LYS A 578 14.06 15.35 20.33
C LYS A 578 14.53 16.29 21.44
N ASN A 579 13.57 16.93 22.12
CA ASN A 579 13.79 17.77 23.28
C ASN A 579 12.95 17.27 24.45
N THR A 580 13.35 16.13 25.05
CA THR A 580 12.66 15.56 26.19
C THR A 580 13.62 15.40 27.37
N THR A 581 13.08 15.48 28.58
CA THR A 581 13.85 15.34 29.81
C THR A 581 14.07 13.88 30.21
N GLU A 582 13.38 12.94 29.60
CA GLU A 582 13.53 11.52 29.86
C GLU A 582 14.83 10.96 29.24
N ALA A 583 15.58 10.17 30.00
CA ALA A 583 16.88 9.65 29.56
C ALA A 583 16.79 8.79 28.27
N SER A 584 15.69 8.08 28.08
CA SER A 584 15.41 7.27 26.89
C SER A 584 15.02 8.09 25.65
N ALA A 585 14.76 9.38 25.82
CA ALA A 585 14.27 10.27 24.78
C ALA A 585 15.21 11.45 24.47
N LYS A 586 16.43 11.46 25.04
CA LYS A 586 17.43 12.48 24.71
C LYS A 586 17.86 12.36 23.25
N SER A 587 18.12 13.53 22.65
CA SER A 587 18.72 13.60 21.32
C SER A 587 20.11 12.96 21.31
N TYR A 588 20.38 12.16 20.30
CA TYR A 588 21.70 11.60 20.04
C TYR A 588 22.48 12.39 18.96
N LEU A 589 21.80 13.26 18.19
CA LEU A 589 22.45 14.11 17.18
C LEU A 589 22.74 15.52 17.65
N ALA A 590 22.10 16.03 18.70
CA ALA A 590 22.20 17.43 19.09
C ALA A 590 23.64 17.92 19.35
N ALA A 591 24.46 17.10 20.01
CA ALA A 591 25.87 17.44 20.27
C ALA A 591 26.70 17.51 18.99
N ASP A 592 26.51 16.58 18.09
CA ASP A 592 27.21 16.53 16.80
C ASP A 592 26.77 17.69 15.89
N LEU A 593 25.49 18.06 15.90
CA LEU A 593 25.00 19.21 15.17
C LEU A 593 25.69 20.51 15.61
N VAL A 594 25.79 20.75 16.91
CA VAL A 594 26.48 21.93 17.45
C VAL A 594 27.98 21.93 17.07
N LYS A 595 28.62 20.76 17.13
CA LYS A 595 30.02 20.60 16.74
C LYS A 595 30.26 20.90 15.24
N GLU A 596 29.31 20.53 14.39
CA GLU A 596 29.33 20.79 12.94
C GLU A 596 28.86 22.22 12.57
N GLY A 597 28.55 23.07 13.57
CA GLY A 597 28.22 24.48 13.36
C GLY A 597 26.74 24.79 13.14
N TYR A 598 25.84 23.84 13.36
CA TYR A 598 24.41 24.10 13.32
C TYR A 598 23.96 24.92 14.52
N LEU A 599 23.00 25.82 14.32
CA LEU A 599 22.47 26.72 15.34
C LEU A 599 21.05 26.32 15.74
N PRO A 600 20.70 26.25 17.04
CA PRO A 600 19.32 26.05 17.46
C PRO A 600 18.51 27.32 17.15
N VAL A 601 17.47 27.19 16.32
CA VAL A 601 16.64 28.32 15.86
C VAL A 601 15.22 28.27 16.41
N PHE A 602 14.79 27.11 16.90
CA PHE A 602 13.49 26.92 17.55
C PHE A 602 13.58 25.80 18.58
N THR A 603 12.90 25.98 19.70
CA THR A 603 12.79 24.96 20.76
C THR A 603 11.41 25.04 21.40
N ASP A 604 10.74 23.90 21.49
CA ASP A 604 9.55 23.75 22.32
C ASP A 604 9.73 22.60 23.32
N LYS A 605 8.65 22.15 23.95
CA LYS A 605 8.72 21.03 24.91
C LYS A 605 9.10 19.68 24.28
N SER A 606 8.93 19.51 22.97
CA SER A 606 9.07 18.22 22.26
C SER A 606 10.28 18.17 21.34
N VAL A 607 10.60 19.32 20.71
CA VAL A 607 11.51 19.37 19.56
C VAL A 607 12.41 20.58 19.65
N THR A 608 13.69 20.38 19.28
CA THR A 608 14.62 21.46 18.94
C THR A 608 14.91 21.39 17.45
N VAL A 609 14.85 22.52 16.75
CA VAL A 609 15.20 22.65 15.34
C VAL A 609 16.55 23.33 15.24
N TYR A 610 17.48 22.66 14.58
CA TYR A 610 18.80 23.18 14.26
C TYR A 610 18.85 23.62 12.80
N ALA A 611 19.41 24.81 12.53
CA ALA A 611 19.60 25.33 11.19
C ALA A 611 21.08 25.31 10.77
N ASP A 612 21.36 24.93 9.53
CA ASP A 612 22.68 25.11 8.91
C ASP A 612 22.78 26.52 8.33
N PRO A 613 23.63 27.41 8.89
CA PRO A 613 23.82 28.75 8.37
C PRO A 613 24.59 28.79 7.04
N ALA A 614 25.28 27.70 6.69
CA ALA A 614 26.11 27.58 5.49
C ALA A 614 25.49 26.68 4.40
N VAL A 615 24.20 26.35 4.54
CA VAL A 615 23.50 25.47 3.60
C VAL A 615 23.59 25.97 2.14
N LYS A 616 23.86 25.07 1.21
CA LYS A 616 23.83 25.41 -0.23
C LYS A 616 22.39 25.67 -0.69
N SER A 617 22.23 26.60 -1.62
CA SER A 617 20.98 26.79 -2.34
C SER A 617 20.53 25.50 -3.02
N ARG A 618 19.24 25.35 -3.25
CA ARG A 618 18.65 24.21 -3.97
C ARG A 618 19.29 23.95 -5.34
N ALA A 619 19.69 25.03 -6.01
CA ALA A 619 20.51 24.99 -7.20
C ALA A 619 21.78 25.82 -6.97
N TYR A 620 22.91 25.30 -7.42
CA TYR A 620 24.21 25.96 -7.25
C TYR A 620 25.19 25.55 -8.35
N PHE A 621 26.19 26.39 -8.57
CA PHE A 621 27.27 26.11 -9.48
C PHE A 621 28.45 25.46 -8.77
N VAL A 622 29.14 24.56 -9.47
CA VAL A 622 30.42 23.97 -9.03
C VAL A 622 31.55 24.41 -9.93
N THR A 623 32.75 24.47 -9.35
CA THR A 623 33.95 24.91 -10.03
C THR A 623 34.71 23.75 -10.68
N LYS A 624 34.43 22.51 -10.25
CA LYS A 624 35.18 21.33 -10.70
C LYS A 624 34.21 20.16 -10.94
N VAL A 625 34.42 19.46 -12.06
CA VAL A 625 33.72 18.22 -12.40
C VAL A 625 34.72 17.07 -12.50
N ARG A 626 34.51 16.03 -11.74
CA ARG A 626 35.26 14.77 -11.82
C ARG A 626 34.46 13.76 -12.66
N PHE A 627 35.18 12.87 -13.33
CA PHE A 627 34.58 11.87 -14.22
C PHE A 627 34.78 10.47 -13.68
N ALA A 628 33.72 9.64 -13.76
CA ALA A 628 33.76 8.25 -13.39
C ALA A 628 33.32 7.37 -14.58
N LYS A 629 34.00 6.26 -14.80
CA LYS A 629 33.69 5.30 -15.87
C LYS A 629 32.44 4.46 -15.56
N ASP A 630 32.21 4.23 -14.29
CA ASP A 630 31.11 3.39 -13.80
C ASP A 630 30.64 3.83 -12.39
N LYS A 631 29.53 3.24 -11.93
CA LYS A 631 28.97 3.51 -10.59
C LYS A 631 29.94 3.18 -9.45
N ALA A 632 30.77 2.15 -9.61
CA ALA A 632 31.75 1.76 -8.59
C ALA A 632 32.85 2.80 -8.44
N GLN A 633 33.36 3.35 -9.54
CA GLN A 633 34.33 4.45 -9.51
C GLN A 633 33.69 5.74 -8.96
N MET A 634 32.44 6.05 -9.35
CA MET A 634 31.71 7.17 -8.77
C MET A 634 31.59 7.02 -7.25
N GLY A 635 31.24 5.84 -6.76
CA GLY A 635 31.17 5.53 -5.34
C GLY A 635 32.50 5.83 -4.63
N ARG A 636 33.63 5.38 -5.18
CA ARG A 636 34.97 5.64 -4.62
C ARG A 636 35.30 7.14 -4.55
N VAL A 637 34.88 7.92 -5.57
CA VAL A 637 35.09 9.39 -5.54
C VAL A 637 34.22 10.03 -4.45
N LEU A 638 32.98 9.60 -4.31
CA LEU A 638 32.06 10.13 -3.28
C LEU A 638 32.49 9.76 -1.85
N ASP A 639 33.19 8.64 -1.70
CA ASP A 639 33.71 8.16 -0.40
C ASP A 639 35.12 8.73 -0.08
N ASP A 640 35.73 9.49 -1.01
CA ASP A 640 37.01 10.21 -0.77
C ASP A 640 36.76 11.34 0.27
N PRO A 641 37.46 11.34 1.41
CA PRO A 641 37.33 12.42 2.42
C PRO A 641 37.64 13.84 1.89
N GLN A 642 38.42 13.93 0.80
CA GLN A 642 38.75 15.22 0.17
C GLN A 642 37.63 15.68 -0.80
N PHE A 643 36.68 14.83 -1.13
CA PHE A 643 35.57 15.22 -2.01
C PHE A 643 34.62 16.17 -1.27
N ASP A 644 34.31 17.30 -1.89
CA ASP A 644 33.36 18.27 -1.38
C ASP A 644 32.20 18.46 -2.37
N PRO A 645 31.02 17.85 -2.11
CA PRO A 645 29.86 17.96 -2.99
C PRO A 645 29.28 19.37 -3.07
N THR A 646 29.72 20.30 -2.20
CA THR A 646 29.32 21.71 -2.26
C THR A 646 30.12 22.54 -3.24
N ALA A 647 31.29 22.04 -3.70
CA ALA A 647 32.23 22.71 -4.60
C ALA A 647 32.53 21.89 -5.85
N GLU A 648 32.38 20.57 -5.80
CA GLU A 648 32.73 19.65 -6.88
C GLU A 648 31.51 18.75 -7.23
N ALA A 649 31.51 18.30 -8.50
CA ALA A 649 30.56 17.29 -8.99
C ALA A 649 31.32 16.04 -9.45
N VAL A 650 30.71 14.86 -9.32
CA VAL A 650 31.14 13.66 -10.04
C VAL A 650 30.01 13.18 -10.97
N ILE A 651 30.33 12.92 -12.22
CA ILE A 651 29.41 12.43 -13.24
C ILE A 651 29.97 11.22 -13.94
N MET A 652 29.09 10.38 -14.53
CA MET A 652 29.52 9.33 -15.47
C MET A 652 29.58 9.90 -16.88
N GLY A 653 30.63 9.59 -17.62
CA GLY A 653 30.76 9.97 -19.01
C GLY A 653 32.22 10.31 -19.39
N GLU A 654 32.40 10.78 -20.62
CA GLU A 654 33.71 11.21 -21.13
C GLU A 654 34.09 12.58 -20.55
N PRO A 655 35.37 12.79 -20.25
CA PRO A 655 35.86 14.09 -19.79
C PRO A 655 35.61 15.21 -20.80
N PHE A 656 35.24 16.37 -20.31
CA PHE A 656 35.18 17.62 -21.09
C PHE A 656 35.98 18.72 -20.35
N GLU A 657 36.42 19.72 -21.08
CA GLU A 657 37.09 20.87 -20.47
C GLU A 657 36.14 21.65 -19.58
N SER A 658 36.53 21.88 -18.32
CA SER A 658 35.71 22.52 -17.30
C SER A 658 36.40 23.78 -16.73
N ASN A 659 36.61 24.78 -17.57
CA ASN A 659 36.97 26.12 -17.12
C ASN A 659 35.69 26.94 -16.94
N PHE A 660 35.09 26.84 -15.76
CA PHE A 660 33.83 27.53 -15.45
C PHE A 660 34.13 28.88 -14.80
N GLY A 661 33.52 29.94 -15.38
CA GLY A 661 33.63 31.31 -14.87
C GLY A 661 32.70 31.62 -13.71
N GLN A 662 32.50 32.91 -13.48
CA GLN A 662 31.59 33.38 -12.45
C GLN A 662 30.13 33.20 -12.88
N ASN A 663 29.38 32.49 -12.07
CA ASN A 663 27.98 32.18 -12.32
C ASN A 663 27.16 32.36 -11.04
N GLU A 664 25.93 32.79 -11.19
CA GLU A 664 25.01 33.03 -10.07
C GLU A 664 23.62 32.48 -10.37
N VAL A 665 22.98 31.87 -9.37
CA VAL A 665 21.55 31.53 -9.39
C VAL A 665 20.77 32.73 -8.83
N LEU A 666 19.90 33.33 -9.64
CA LEU A 666 19.13 34.51 -9.28
C LEU A 666 17.79 34.14 -8.62
N ALA A 667 17.12 33.15 -9.15
CA ALA A 667 15.81 32.71 -8.64
C ALA A 667 15.53 31.24 -8.98
N ILE A 668 14.73 30.60 -8.16
CA ILE A 668 14.24 29.23 -8.38
C ILE A 668 12.73 29.23 -8.22
N ASN A 669 12.01 28.85 -9.28
CA ASN A 669 10.57 28.60 -9.25
C ASN A 669 10.35 27.09 -9.28
N HIS A 670 10.08 26.51 -8.12
CA HIS A 670 9.99 25.07 -7.94
C HIS A 670 8.53 24.61 -7.96
N ARG A 671 8.09 24.07 -9.11
CA ARG A 671 6.78 23.43 -9.30
C ARG A 671 6.90 21.92 -9.22
N ASP A 672 5.79 21.20 -9.10
CA ASP A 672 5.83 19.75 -8.85
C ASP A 672 6.45 18.92 -10.01
N ASN A 673 6.08 19.21 -11.26
CA ASN A 673 6.64 18.52 -12.43
C ASN A 673 7.65 19.39 -13.24
N GLU A 674 7.98 20.57 -12.76
CA GLU A 674 8.83 21.53 -13.46
C GLU A 674 9.60 22.39 -12.47
N VAL A 675 10.88 22.61 -12.75
CA VAL A 675 11.70 23.54 -11.98
C VAL A 675 12.33 24.54 -12.94
N GLU A 676 12.06 25.83 -12.76
CA GLU A 676 12.63 26.92 -13.54
C GLU A 676 13.68 27.65 -12.70
N ILE A 677 14.87 27.83 -13.24
CA ILE A 677 15.99 28.46 -12.56
C ILE A 677 16.45 29.63 -13.43
N SER A 678 16.37 30.84 -12.88
CA SER A 678 16.97 32.01 -13.49
C SER A 678 18.43 32.11 -13.08
N VAL A 679 19.34 32.22 -14.05
CA VAL A 679 20.78 32.27 -13.81
C VAL A 679 21.41 33.47 -14.48
N ARG A 680 22.56 33.87 -13.96
CA ARG A 680 23.47 34.79 -14.63
C ARG A 680 24.76 34.03 -14.88
N SER A 681 25.05 33.70 -16.14
CA SER A 681 26.27 33.00 -16.53
C SER A 681 27.12 33.86 -17.47
N GLN A 682 28.31 34.20 -17.06
CA GLN A 682 29.24 35.00 -17.90
C GLN A 682 30.02 34.11 -18.87
N ASP A 683 30.64 33.05 -18.39
CA ASP A 683 31.59 32.23 -19.13
C ASP A 683 31.12 30.75 -19.28
N GLY A 684 29.90 30.46 -18.94
CA GLY A 684 29.40 29.09 -18.86
C GLY A 684 29.69 28.43 -17.53
N GLY A 685 28.99 27.30 -17.23
CA GLY A 685 29.11 26.64 -15.94
C GLY A 685 28.49 25.27 -15.87
N PHE A 686 28.73 24.57 -14.75
CA PHE A 686 28.04 23.35 -14.41
C PHE A 686 27.09 23.62 -13.25
N LEU A 687 25.80 23.61 -13.58
CA LEU A 687 24.72 23.86 -12.61
C LEU A 687 24.23 22.51 -12.03
N ILE A 688 24.18 22.41 -10.71
CA ILE A 688 23.57 21.31 -9.99
C ILE A 688 22.20 21.77 -9.45
N LEU A 689 21.18 20.94 -9.65
CA LEU A 689 19.91 21.00 -8.94
C LEU A 689 19.88 19.81 -7.97
N SER A 690 19.86 20.08 -6.66
CA SER A 690 19.95 19.05 -5.61
C SER A 690 18.66 18.21 -5.44
N ASP A 691 17.84 18.10 -6.48
CA ASP A 691 16.69 17.21 -6.55
C ASP A 691 17.10 15.83 -7.09
N ALA A 692 16.37 14.80 -6.66
CA ALA A 692 16.65 13.43 -7.06
C ALA A 692 16.58 13.25 -8.59
N TYR A 693 17.57 12.56 -9.12
CA TYR A 693 17.65 12.21 -10.55
C TYR A 693 16.66 11.09 -10.87
N ASP A 694 15.95 11.24 -11.98
CA ASP A 694 15.22 10.18 -12.67
C ASP A 694 15.36 10.38 -14.19
N PRO A 695 15.53 9.29 -15.00
CA PRO A 695 15.68 9.40 -16.45
C PRO A 695 14.45 10.00 -17.16
N GLY A 696 13.33 10.16 -16.45
CA GLY A 696 12.16 10.89 -16.95
C GLY A 696 12.31 12.40 -17.01
N TRP A 697 13.28 12.98 -16.32
CA TRP A 697 13.55 14.41 -16.39
C TRP A 697 14.22 14.81 -17.71
N ARG A 698 13.90 16.00 -18.18
CA ARG A 698 14.52 16.67 -19.32
C ARG A 698 14.96 18.06 -18.89
N VAL A 699 16.03 18.57 -19.48
CA VAL A 699 16.53 19.92 -19.19
C VAL A 699 16.61 20.74 -20.47
N TYR A 700 16.23 22.00 -20.34
CA TYR A 700 16.22 23.01 -21.40
C TYR A 700 17.00 24.22 -20.92
N VAL A 701 17.93 24.70 -21.75
CA VAL A 701 18.73 25.90 -21.52
C VAL A 701 18.28 26.94 -22.54
N ASP A 702 17.76 28.06 -22.07
CA ASP A 702 17.12 29.10 -22.91
C ASP A 702 16.16 28.51 -23.96
N GLY A 703 15.33 27.55 -23.53
CA GLY A 703 14.36 26.85 -24.37
C GLY A 703 14.93 25.71 -25.23
N THR A 704 16.25 25.56 -25.33
CA THR A 704 16.90 24.49 -26.11
C THR A 704 17.14 23.26 -25.23
N LYS A 705 16.65 22.09 -25.68
CA LYS A 705 16.88 20.83 -24.98
C LYS A 705 18.36 20.45 -25.00
N THR A 706 18.92 20.09 -23.84
CA THR A 706 20.31 19.69 -23.68
C THR A 706 20.43 18.42 -22.82
N THR A 707 21.68 17.98 -22.59
CA THR A 707 21.99 16.76 -21.84
C THR A 707 21.78 16.98 -20.35
N LEU A 708 21.00 16.09 -19.73
CA LEU A 708 20.84 16.00 -18.29
C LEU A 708 21.84 14.98 -17.74
N TYR A 709 22.65 15.38 -16.78
CA TYR A 709 23.61 14.53 -16.10
C TYR A 709 23.08 14.06 -14.75
N GLN A 710 23.34 12.78 -14.42
CA GLN A 710 23.22 12.28 -13.05
C GLN A 710 24.47 12.68 -12.28
N VAL A 711 24.31 13.50 -11.26
CA VAL A 711 25.40 14.10 -10.49
C VAL A 711 25.47 13.48 -9.12
N ASN A 712 26.68 13.18 -8.65
CA ASN A 712 26.94 12.63 -7.32
C ASN A 712 26.09 11.38 -7.01
N GLY A 713 25.72 10.64 -8.05
CA GLY A 713 24.90 9.42 -7.96
C GLY A 713 23.40 9.64 -7.81
N ALA A 714 22.94 10.83 -7.40
CA ALA A 714 21.54 11.03 -7.08
C ALA A 714 20.91 12.34 -7.56
N HIS A 715 21.69 13.36 -7.90
CA HIS A 715 21.21 14.69 -8.24
C HIS A 715 21.19 14.94 -9.74
N ARG A 716 20.62 16.08 -10.15
CA ARG A 716 20.55 16.52 -11.53
C ARG A 716 21.59 17.60 -11.80
N GLY A 717 22.24 17.52 -12.95
CA GLY A 717 23.17 18.57 -13.38
C GLY A 717 23.08 18.85 -14.86
N VAL A 718 23.55 20.03 -15.26
CA VAL A 718 23.55 20.49 -16.63
C VAL A 718 24.73 21.43 -16.89
N ILE A 719 25.33 21.29 -18.07
CA ILE A 719 26.29 22.28 -18.59
C ILE A 719 25.48 23.41 -19.21
N ILE A 720 25.79 24.64 -18.82
CA ILE A 720 25.17 25.82 -19.42
C ILE A 720 26.22 26.66 -20.18
N PRO A 721 25.87 27.16 -21.36
CA PRO A 721 26.72 28.07 -22.11
C PRO A 721 26.89 29.44 -21.43
N ALA A 722 27.85 30.20 -21.89
CA ALA A 722 27.95 31.62 -21.55
C ALA A 722 26.67 32.38 -21.95
N LYS A 723 26.33 33.42 -21.19
CA LYS A 723 25.14 34.29 -21.39
C LYS A 723 23.78 33.58 -21.22
N THR A 724 23.75 32.39 -20.63
CA THR A 724 22.49 31.71 -20.29
C THR A 724 21.69 32.54 -19.25
N GLY A 725 20.40 32.71 -19.51
CA GLY A 725 19.44 33.40 -18.62
C GLY A 725 18.49 32.45 -17.88
N GLN A 726 18.12 31.32 -18.48
CA GLN A 726 17.11 30.42 -17.89
C GLN A 726 17.46 28.95 -18.11
N VAL A 727 17.27 28.16 -17.06
CA VAL A 727 17.36 26.69 -17.11
C VAL A 727 16.03 26.09 -16.62
N THR A 728 15.42 25.22 -17.42
CA THR A 728 14.13 24.60 -17.07
C THR A 728 14.28 23.08 -17.07
N PHE A 729 13.94 22.45 -15.95
CA PHE A 729 13.82 21.00 -15.82
C PHE A 729 12.35 20.61 -15.90
N ARG A 730 11.99 19.62 -16.76
CA ARG A 730 10.62 19.10 -16.91
C ARG A 730 10.59 17.60 -16.76
N TYR A 731 9.61 17.10 -15.99
CA TYR A 731 9.43 15.65 -15.81
C TYR A 731 8.52 15.08 -16.91
N GLU A 732 9.13 14.37 -17.85
CA GLU A 732 8.51 13.86 -19.07
C GLU A 732 8.87 12.38 -19.31
N PRO A 733 8.47 11.44 -18.44
CA PRO A 733 8.87 10.05 -18.57
C PRO A 733 8.32 9.41 -19.85
N ALA A 734 9.21 8.77 -20.62
CA ALA A 734 8.84 8.13 -21.89
C ALA A 734 7.86 6.96 -21.66
N SER A 735 8.02 6.23 -20.56
CA SER A 735 7.11 5.16 -20.15
C SER A 735 5.67 5.65 -19.93
N PHE A 736 5.48 6.85 -19.38
CA PHE A 736 4.16 7.48 -19.25
C PHE A 736 3.57 7.86 -20.62
N LYS A 737 4.36 8.50 -21.49
CA LYS A 737 3.91 8.90 -22.83
C LYS A 737 3.47 7.68 -23.65
N LEU A 738 4.29 6.62 -23.66
CA LEU A 738 3.97 5.36 -24.32
C LEU A 738 2.71 4.70 -23.71
N GLY A 739 2.65 4.65 -22.38
CA GLY A 739 1.51 4.11 -21.65
C GLY A 739 0.22 4.85 -21.98
N LEU A 740 0.26 6.18 -22.06
CA LEU A 740 -0.90 7.02 -22.44
C LEU A 740 -1.38 6.70 -23.86
N VAL A 741 -0.46 6.59 -24.83
CA VAL A 741 -0.80 6.23 -26.22
C VAL A 741 -1.49 4.86 -26.27
N ILE A 742 -0.95 3.86 -25.59
CA ILE A 742 -1.54 2.51 -25.53
C ILE A 742 -2.91 2.55 -24.84
N THR A 743 -3.08 3.31 -23.77
CA THR A 743 -4.35 3.46 -23.07
C THR A 743 -5.40 4.10 -23.96
N LEU A 744 -5.07 5.18 -24.68
CA LEU A 744 -5.99 5.85 -25.61
C LEU A 744 -6.36 4.94 -26.80
N ALA A 745 -5.38 4.21 -27.35
CA ALA A 745 -5.64 3.22 -28.41
C ALA A 745 -6.56 2.10 -27.91
N SER A 746 -6.35 1.59 -26.69
CA SER A 746 -7.21 0.55 -26.10
C SER A 746 -8.61 1.07 -25.81
N LEU A 747 -8.76 2.32 -25.40
CA LEU A 747 -10.06 2.97 -25.23
C LEU A 747 -10.81 3.06 -26.58
N ALA A 748 -10.13 3.46 -27.66
CA ALA A 748 -10.70 3.51 -29.02
C ALA A 748 -11.02 2.11 -29.58
N LEU A 749 -10.23 1.08 -29.24
CA LEU A 749 -10.49 -0.31 -29.65
C LEU A 749 -11.70 -0.93 -28.95
N THR A 750 -12.06 -0.47 -27.77
CA THR A 750 -13.17 -1.05 -26.99
C THR A 750 -14.51 -1.05 -27.74
N PRO A 751 -15.01 0.06 -28.34
CA PRO A 751 -16.23 0.06 -29.12
C PRO A 751 -16.13 -0.77 -30.42
N LEU A 752 -14.96 -0.81 -31.07
CA LEU A 752 -14.74 -1.65 -32.27
C LEU A 752 -14.80 -3.13 -31.92
N TYR A 753 -14.22 -3.52 -30.78
CA TYR A 753 -14.33 -4.88 -30.24
C TYR A 753 -15.79 -5.27 -29.97
N LEU A 754 -16.58 -4.37 -29.37
CA LEU A 754 -18.00 -4.59 -29.12
C LEU A 754 -18.80 -4.76 -30.44
N LEU A 755 -18.52 -3.93 -31.42
CA LEU A 755 -19.12 -4.04 -32.75
C LEU A 755 -18.80 -5.39 -33.39
N GLY A 756 -17.54 -5.82 -33.34
CA GLY A 756 -17.11 -7.13 -33.81
C GLY A 756 -17.85 -8.29 -33.13
N LEU A 757 -17.99 -8.24 -31.80
CA LEU A 757 -18.76 -9.25 -31.04
C LEU A 757 -20.24 -9.26 -31.47
N HIS A 758 -20.84 -8.09 -31.74
CA HIS A 758 -22.22 -7.99 -32.17
C HIS A 758 -22.46 -8.59 -33.57
N LEU A 759 -21.55 -8.30 -34.50
CA LEU A 759 -21.59 -8.85 -35.87
C LEU A 759 -21.40 -10.37 -35.86
N LEU A 760 -20.46 -10.90 -35.06
CA LEU A 760 -20.27 -12.33 -34.92
C LEU A 760 -21.43 -13.09 -34.26
N LYS A 761 -22.27 -12.41 -33.49
CA LYS A 761 -23.49 -12.99 -32.90
C LYS A 761 -24.64 -13.06 -33.89
N ARG A 762 -24.67 -12.19 -34.92
CA ARG A 762 -25.71 -12.15 -35.97
C ARG A 762 -25.49 -13.22 -37.05
N ARG A 763 -24.26 -13.70 -37.20
CA ARG A 763 -23.91 -14.87 -38.01
C ARG A 763 -24.03 -16.15 -37.17
#